data_6b63f4ca6b9376623ecef73529196860
#
_entry.id   6b63f4ca6b9376623ecef73529196860
#
_cell.length_a   1.000
_cell.length_b   1.000
_cell.length_c   1.000
_cell.angle_alpha   90.00
_cell.angle_beta   90.00
_cell.angle_gamma   90.00
#
_symmetry.space_group_name_H-M   'P 1'
#
loop_
_entity.id
_entity.type
_entity.pdbx_description
1 polymer ?
#
loop_
_entity_poly.entity_id
_entity_poly.type
_entity_poly.pdbx_seq_one_letter_code
_entity_poly.pdbx_strand_id
1 'polypeptide(L)'
;MRELSGWEALWTSLGEGEAERLTIGKGVGWKPIEVPRQLAAREGHQAVWYRTEFARPDHAGRVLLRFGGAFLATNAWLNGKLLGSHYGYFSPFGFDLTPYLKAENLLVICCESPVEPQPDKKHHVMGVFNDGELRPYPASAYSSLPDPYRWEVPIGLWRPVELEYVGAITIDWMRLKPHIEANDGRLEVEAHVRNLDGRNMDGEIELVVSMPGRDPLRLRRDVHLGGGSEQTVSMRLALPGARRWEPWRFGGQPVYGAELVAYAGGVESARVEDTFAFRELKWEIGPRRWNFSVNGRQMFLRGACYAPSYRLDELTPERMEGDLRIAKDANVDALRVIANVLPPEFYRRADAAGMLLFQELPLTGIYAYHARGDNSRFFESSARQQQAEMVELLRNRPSVALWIAHDEPPWLSSNADLGDVHAVRQNHPIDQELKASFEKLDPSRPALAASGEIDQHLMHGWTTGSWRELTEVEPVMVTAFGAQSLPSSDSAVWKEIAASWPVADDDASWRFAGFQPVNWAERGVGLPSGQQNLESYIEASQAYQADVVRLAAEHLRIRKFESCWGAFAYHLVDPFPAIGFGLMDGARRPKPALAALTEAFKPTRVIVEPLTFEPDRPFGILQRPDVAFSARLVVVNDDPEVSGRGVVRWSVTRERAGKRRGARLIRDAMQRKSYAGMVDVEVPTAFEPAVSATTVTLPLPAEGDYRLEAALTIGGRVIDRAELRFTVTSTLPGPRPRPELARYLAERLADLSSLRSEPDGLSFALENQTRPAVLVGLTGLRLDGVVLARPDLQVETHAGRAPLPRRLDLPLGRSLRVHVVTGQALGGGSHSLEADITVPGVASGRLVVEGTVVSTQAAPQPS
;
A
#
# COMPACT_ATOMS: atom_id res chain seq x y z
N MET A 1 -23.62 -24.74 -11.85
CA MET A 1 -22.47 -24.23 -12.65
C MET A 1 -21.59 -25.39 -13.08
N ARG A 2 -20.88 -25.27 -14.20
CA ARG A 2 -19.91 -26.25 -14.70
C ARG A 2 -18.66 -25.53 -15.17
N GLU A 3 -17.53 -25.81 -14.55
CA GLU A 3 -16.23 -25.27 -14.95
C GLU A 3 -15.77 -25.82 -16.30
N LEU A 4 -15.22 -24.95 -17.16
CA LEU A 4 -14.64 -25.34 -18.44
C LEU A 4 -13.18 -25.75 -18.24
N SER A 5 -12.77 -26.77 -18.96
CA SER A 5 -11.43 -27.36 -18.92
C SER A 5 -10.90 -27.68 -20.31
N GLY A 6 -9.69 -28.24 -20.41
CA GLY A 6 -9.09 -28.58 -21.69
C GLY A 6 -8.63 -27.35 -22.49
N TRP A 7 -8.12 -26.36 -21.79
CA TRP A 7 -7.67 -25.10 -22.38
C TRP A 7 -6.35 -25.23 -23.12
N GLU A 8 -6.25 -24.53 -24.24
CA GLU A 8 -5.01 -24.23 -24.92
C GLU A 8 -4.82 -22.72 -25.02
N ALA A 9 -3.58 -22.25 -24.99
CA ALA A 9 -3.24 -20.82 -25.10
C ALA A 9 -2.21 -20.54 -26.19
N LEU A 10 -2.26 -19.32 -26.72
CA LEU A 10 -1.32 -18.77 -27.69
C LEU A 10 -1.06 -17.30 -27.33
N TRP A 11 0.19 -16.86 -27.45
CA TRP A 11 0.61 -15.50 -27.19
C TRP A 11 0.81 -14.70 -28.47
N THR A 12 0.39 -13.41 -28.45
CA THR A 12 0.65 -12.45 -29.54
C THR A 12 0.99 -11.07 -28.99
N SER A 13 1.43 -10.17 -29.85
CA SER A 13 1.42 -8.73 -29.56
C SER A 13 -0.02 -8.21 -29.58
N LEU A 14 -0.24 -7.00 -29.08
CA LEU A 14 -1.56 -6.34 -29.10
C LEU A 14 -2.06 -6.19 -30.54
N GLY A 15 -3.31 -6.54 -30.80
CA GLY A 15 -4.01 -6.34 -32.07
C GLY A 15 -3.63 -7.31 -33.20
N GLU A 16 -2.69 -8.24 -33.00
CA GLU A 16 -2.25 -9.17 -34.07
C GLU A 16 -3.19 -10.36 -34.25
N GLY A 17 -3.86 -10.83 -33.20
CA GLY A 17 -4.59 -12.10 -33.25
C GLY A 17 -5.81 -12.13 -34.16
N GLU A 18 -6.45 -11.02 -34.45
CA GLU A 18 -7.56 -10.95 -35.41
C GLU A 18 -7.07 -11.20 -36.85
N ALA A 19 -5.93 -10.61 -37.22
CA ALA A 19 -5.30 -10.83 -38.53
C ALA A 19 -4.90 -12.29 -38.74
N GLU A 20 -4.49 -13.00 -37.67
CA GLU A 20 -4.16 -14.42 -37.69
C GLU A 20 -5.39 -15.35 -37.62
N ARG A 21 -6.60 -14.79 -37.55
CA ARG A 21 -7.87 -15.53 -37.45
C ARG A 21 -8.00 -16.35 -36.16
N LEU A 22 -7.39 -15.89 -35.08
CA LEU A 22 -7.47 -16.56 -33.77
C LEU A 22 -8.88 -16.55 -33.21
N THR A 23 -9.72 -15.56 -33.55
CA THR A 23 -11.14 -15.47 -33.15
C THR A 23 -11.99 -16.70 -33.56
N ILE A 24 -11.51 -17.47 -34.50
CA ILE A 24 -12.13 -18.74 -34.93
C ILE A 24 -11.25 -19.96 -34.59
N GLY A 25 -10.34 -19.81 -33.63
CA GLY A 25 -9.45 -20.85 -33.11
C GLY A 25 -8.40 -21.34 -34.10
N LYS A 26 -8.20 -20.64 -35.25
CA LYS A 26 -7.10 -20.93 -36.18
C LYS A 26 -5.77 -20.37 -35.63
N GLY A 27 -4.68 -20.63 -36.29
CA GLY A 27 -3.33 -20.24 -35.85
C GLY A 27 -2.49 -21.47 -35.49
N VAL A 28 -1.19 -21.27 -35.43
CA VAL A 28 -0.20 -22.33 -35.15
C VAL A 28 0.46 -22.00 -33.80
N GLY A 29 0.74 -22.99 -32.97
CA GLY A 29 1.48 -22.81 -31.74
C GLY A 29 0.63 -22.83 -30.46
N TRP A 30 -0.64 -23.20 -30.53
CA TRP A 30 -1.48 -23.47 -29.37
C TRP A 30 -0.86 -24.53 -28.46
N LYS A 31 -0.81 -24.25 -27.13
CA LYS A 31 -0.23 -25.15 -26.13
C LYS A 31 -1.22 -25.36 -24.99
N PRO A 32 -1.32 -26.58 -24.44
CA PRO A 32 -2.12 -26.82 -23.25
C PRO A 32 -1.75 -25.87 -22.11
N ILE A 33 -2.76 -25.38 -21.38
CA ILE A 33 -2.61 -24.52 -20.23
C ILE A 33 -3.67 -24.82 -19.17
N GLU A 34 -3.29 -24.67 -17.92
CA GLU A 34 -4.23 -24.71 -16.79
C GLU A 34 -4.90 -23.35 -16.60
N VAL A 35 -6.21 -23.36 -16.39
CA VAL A 35 -7.05 -22.23 -16.02
C VAL A 35 -7.85 -22.65 -14.79
N PRO A 36 -7.93 -21.84 -13.72
CA PRO A 36 -7.45 -20.47 -13.59
C PRO A 36 -5.94 -20.37 -13.32
N ARG A 37 -5.32 -19.33 -13.89
CA ARG A 37 -3.92 -19.00 -13.63
C ARG A 37 -3.62 -17.54 -13.99
N GLN A 38 -2.96 -16.81 -13.09
CA GLN A 38 -2.39 -15.51 -13.42
C GLN A 38 -1.09 -15.69 -14.20
N LEU A 39 -1.03 -15.11 -15.38
CA LEU A 39 0.16 -15.07 -16.23
C LEU A 39 0.83 -13.70 -16.16
N ALA A 40 1.95 -13.54 -16.85
CA ALA A 40 2.71 -12.31 -16.93
C ALA A 40 2.82 -11.82 -18.38
N ALA A 41 2.35 -10.61 -18.65
CA ALA A 41 2.56 -9.90 -19.90
C ALA A 41 3.97 -9.33 -19.97
N ARG A 42 4.57 -9.37 -21.16
CA ARG A 42 5.90 -8.83 -21.46
C ARG A 42 5.85 -8.07 -22.78
N GLU A 43 6.82 -7.22 -23.03
CA GLU A 43 6.98 -6.57 -24.34
C GLU A 43 6.96 -7.60 -25.47
N GLY A 44 6.12 -7.38 -26.49
CA GLY A 44 5.86 -8.33 -27.59
C GLY A 44 4.90 -9.49 -27.24
N HIS A 45 4.50 -9.65 -25.99
CA HIS A 45 3.57 -10.70 -25.51
C HIS A 45 2.55 -10.11 -24.55
N GLN A 46 1.72 -9.18 -25.05
CA GLN A 46 0.74 -8.44 -24.27
C GLN A 46 -0.70 -8.90 -24.51
N ALA A 47 -0.88 -9.92 -25.34
CA ALA A 47 -2.16 -10.58 -25.57
C ALA A 47 -2.01 -12.09 -25.43
N VAL A 48 -2.89 -12.72 -24.67
CA VAL A 48 -2.98 -14.18 -24.54
C VAL A 48 -4.35 -14.63 -25.01
N TRP A 49 -4.33 -15.54 -25.96
CA TRP A 49 -5.50 -16.15 -26.56
C TRP A 49 -5.70 -17.52 -25.94
N TYR A 50 -6.92 -17.80 -25.52
CA TYR A 50 -7.34 -19.10 -24.98
C TYR A 50 -8.38 -19.70 -25.91
N ARG A 51 -8.38 -21.04 -26.04
CA ARG A 51 -9.47 -21.76 -26.68
C ARG A 51 -9.81 -23.03 -25.90
N THR A 52 -11.08 -23.42 -25.95
CA THR A 52 -11.56 -24.71 -25.47
C THR A 52 -12.79 -25.14 -26.27
N GLU A 53 -13.01 -26.44 -26.37
CA GLU A 53 -14.15 -27.01 -27.02
C GLU A 53 -15.09 -27.68 -26.02
N PHE A 54 -16.40 -27.57 -26.25
CA PHE A 54 -17.38 -28.24 -25.43
C PHE A 54 -18.64 -28.61 -26.22
N ALA A 55 -19.22 -29.76 -25.88
CA ALA A 55 -20.52 -30.16 -26.44
C ALA A 55 -21.64 -29.28 -25.89
N ARG A 56 -22.70 -29.09 -26.67
CA ARG A 56 -23.89 -28.36 -26.24
C ARG A 56 -24.44 -28.97 -24.94
N PRO A 57 -24.61 -28.15 -23.86
CA PRO A 57 -25.23 -28.62 -22.63
C PRO A 57 -26.66 -29.12 -22.88
N ASP A 58 -27.04 -30.22 -22.24
CA ASP A 58 -28.43 -30.70 -22.20
C ASP A 58 -29.23 -29.87 -21.21
N HIS A 59 -29.60 -28.65 -21.59
CA HIS A 59 -30.35 -27.71 -20.80
C HIS A 59 -31.36 -26.96 -21.67
N ALA A 60 -32.63 -26.96 -21.24
CA ALA A 60 -33.72 -26.34 -22.00
C ALA A 60 -33.77 -24.79 -21.86
N GLY A 61 -33.10 -24.23 -20.85
CA GLY A 61 -33.06 -22.80 -20.59
C GLY A 61 -31.89 -22.07 -21.25
N ARG A 62 -31.39 -21.03 -20.62
CA ARG A 62 -30.27 -20.22 -21.06
C ARG A 62 -28.94 -20.77 -20.52
N VAL A 63 -27.91 -20.65 -21.32
CA VAL A 63 -26.54 -21.00 -20.95
C VAL A 63 -25.72 -19.72 -20.97
N LEU A 64 -25.27 -19.31 -19.80
CA LEU A 64 -24.43 -18.14 -19.62
C LEU A 64 -22.98 -18.56 -19.41
N LEU A 65 -22.07 -17.84 -20.04
CA LEU A 65 -20.63 -17.93 -19.75
C LEU A 65 -20.32 -16.97 -18.61
N ARG A 66 -19.70 -17.46 -17.53
CA ARG A 66 -19.30 -16.67 -16.37
C ARG A 66 -17.79 -16.68 -16.22
N PHE A 67 -17.23 -15.49 -16.00
CA PHE A 67 -15.83 -15.26 -15.65
C PHE A 67 -15.77 -14.84 -14.20
N GLY A 68 -14.99 -15.51 -13.38
CA GLY A 68 -14.77 -15.09 -12.01
C GLY A 68 -13.84 -13.87 -11.90
N GLY A 69 -13.00 -13.63 -12.91
CA GLY A 69 -12.07 -12.51 -13.04
C GLY A 69 -11.00 -12.78 -14.09
N ALA A 70 -10.61 -11.75 -14.82
CA ALA A 70 -9.61 -11.83 -15.89
C ALA A 70 -8.85 -10.50 -16.01
N PHE A 71 -7.54 -10.54 -16.22
CA PHE A 71 -6.71 -9.38 -16.55
C PHE A 71 -6.61 -9.19 -18.06
N LEU A 72 -6.70 -8.01 -18.58
CA LEU A 72 -7.33 -6.78 -18.12
C LEU A 72 -8.49 -6.45 -19.03
N ALA A 73 -8.21 -6.32 -20.36
CA ALA A 73 -9.21 -6.22 -21.41
C ALA A 73 -9.51 -7.63 -21.93
N THR A 74 -10.75 -8.08 -21.78
CA THR A 74 -11.15 -9.44 -22.14
C THR A 74 -12.22 -9.41 -23.22
N ASN A 75 -11.97 -10.12 -24.32
CA ASN A 75 -12.92 -10.34 -25.40
C ASN A 75 -13.23 -11.84 -25.52
N ALA A 76 -14.47 -12.21 -25.78
CA ALA A 76 -14.88 -13.60 -25.93
C ALA A 76 -15.68 -13.85 -27.22
N TRP A 77 -15.39 -14.98 -27.90
CA TRP A 77 -16.08 -15.42 -29.12
C TRP A 77 -16.58 -16.84 -28.94
N LEU A 78 -17.81 -17.10 -29.36
CA LEU A 78 -18.34 -18.46 -29.50
C LEU A 78 -18.57 -18.79 -30.97
N ASN A 79 -17.97 -19.85 -31.45
CA ASN A 79 -18.10 -20.29 -32.87
C ASN A 79 -17.76 -19.16 -33.88
N GLY A 80 -16.82 -18.28 -33.52
CA GLY A 80 -16.39 -17.12 -34.30
C GLY A 80 -17.29 -15.88 -34.18
N LYS A 81 -18.31 -15.92 -33.34
CA LYS A 81 -19.17 -14.74 -33.05
C LYS A 81 -18.73 -14.06 -31.77
N LEU A 82 -18.46 -12.76 -31.83
CA LEU A 82 -18.15 -11.96 -30.64
C LEU A 82 -19.36 -11.98 -29.71
N LEU A 83 -19.11 -12.38 -28.47
CA LEU A 83 -20.09 -12.37 -27.38
C LEU A 83 -20.13 -11.02 -26.70
N GLY A 84 -18.96 -10.43 -26.48
CA GLY A 84 -18.81 -9.15 -25.82
C GLY A 84 -17.39 -8.95 -25.29
N SER A 85 -17.21 -7.84 -24.55
CA SER A 85 -15.95 -7.40 -23.96
C SER A 85 -16.15 -6.98 -22.51
N HIS A 86 -15.12 -7.10 -21.69
CA HIS A 86 -15.07 -6.59 -20.32
C HIS A 86 -13.70 -5.97 -20.07
N TYR A 87 -13.65 -4.93 -19.23
CA TYR A 87 -12.43 -4.26 -18.82
C TYR A 87 -12.34 -4.16 -17.30
N GLY A 88 -11.23 -4.60 -16.73
CA GLY A 88 -11.00 -4.71 -15.28
C GLY A 88 -10.58 -6.12 -14.90
N TYR A 89 -10.07 -6.32 -13.67
CA TYR A 89 -9.48 -7.62 -13.32
C TYR A 89 -10.22 -8.42 -12.24
N PHE A 90 -10.98 -7.75 -11.36
CA PHE A 90 -11.52 -8.36 -10.13
C PHE A 90 -13.00 -8.69 -10.19
N SER A 91 -13.76 -7.98 -11.03
CA SER A 91 -15.20 -8.13 -11.11
C SER A 91 -15.59 -9.37 -11.89
N PRO A 92 -16.53 -10.21 -11.40
CA PRO A 92 -17.16 -11.23 -12.22
C PRO A 92 -18.00 -10.61 -13.34
N PHE A 93 -17.96 -11.21 -14.51
CA PHE A 93 -18.78 -10.81 -15.66
C PHE A 93 -19.21 -12.02 -16.49
N GLY A 94 -20.08 -11.82 -17.47
CA GLY A 94 -20.53 -12.95 -18.29
C GLY A 94 -21.32 -12.57 -19.54
N PHE A 95 -21.57 -13.57 -20.39
CA PHE A 95 -22.23 -13.43 -21.68
C PHE A 95 -23.25 -14.56 -21.92
N ASP A 96 -24.37 -14.26 -22.61
CA ASP A 96 -25.35 -15.28 -23.02
C ASP A 96 -24.85 -16.05 -24.26
N LEU A 97 -24.57 -17.33 -24.09
CA LEU A 97 -24.15 -18.23 -25.17
C LEU A 97 -25.31 -18.78 -26.00
N THR A 98 -26.51 -18.79 -25.43
CA THR A 98 -27.69 -19.52 -25.97
C THR A 98 -27.96 -19.26 -27.43
N PRO A 99 -27.91 -18.01 -27.95
CA PRO A 99 -28.19 -17.73 -29.37
C PRO A 99 -27.17 -18.31 -30.36
N TYR A 100 -25.98 -18.65 -29.87
CA TYR A 100 -24.85 -19.06 -30.73
C TYR A 100 -24.41 -20.50 -30.53
N LEU A 101 -25.11 -21.27 -29.63
CA LEU A 101 -24.76 -22.66 -29.33
C LEU A 101 -25.05 -23.57 -30.51
N LYS A 102 -24.07 -24.46 -30.84
CA LYS A 102 -24.14 -25.57 -31.81
C LYS A 102 -24.05 -26.91 -31.06
N ALA A 103 -24.07 -28.03 -31.77
CA ALA A 103 -23.84 -29.36 -31.18
C ALA A 103 -22.45 -29.43 -30.54
N GLU A 104 -21.42 -28.95 -31.23
CA GLU A 104 -20.05 -28.77 -30.77
C GLU A 104 -19.72 -27.28 -30.82
N ASN A 105 -19.08 -26.78 -29.80
CA ASN A 105 -18.80 -25.37 -29.64
C ASN A 105 -17.31 -25.13 -29.41
N LEU A 106 -16.78 -24.13 -30.09
CA LEU A 106 -15.46 -23.59 -29.89
C LEU A 106 -15.59 -22.22 -29.22
N LEU A 107 -15.11 -22.12 -27.98
CA LEU A 107 -14.95 -20.86 -27.24
C LEU A 107 -13.54 -20.34 -27.41
N VAL A 108 -13.41 -19.09 -27.78
CA VAL A 108 -12.13 -18.37 -27.84
C VAL A 108 -12.21 -17.14 -26.95
N ILE A 109 -11.17 -16.88 -26.17
CA ILE A 109 -11.05 -15.73 -25.29
C ILE A 109 -9.71 -15.08 -25.56
N CYS A 110 -9.69 -13.74 -25.64
CA CYS A 110 -8.47 -12.96 -25.67
C CYS A 110 -8.42 -12.08 -24.43
N CYS A 111 -7.32 -12.17 -23.67
CA CYS A 111 -7.01 -11.25 -22.61
C CYS A 111 -5.83 -10.39 -23.05
N GLU A 112 -5.94 -9.07 -22.88
CA GLU A 112 -4.91 -8.11 -23.22
C GLU A 112 -4.54 -7.30 -21.99
N SER A 113 -3.23 -7.14 -21.74
CA SER A 113 -2.69 -6.35 -20.63
C SER A 113 -1.50 -5.55 -21.15
N PRO A 114 -1.65 -4.27 -21.44
CA PRO A 114 -0.56 -3.45 -21.93
C PRO A 114 0.50 -3.22 -20.85
N VAL A 115 1.76 -3.28 -21.26
CA VAL A 115 2.90 -2.91 -20.43
C VAL A 115 3.13 -1.40 -20.57
N GLU A 116 3.01 -0.69 -19.46
CA GLU A 116 3.18 0.77 -19.43
C GLU A 116 4.60 1.11 -18.97
N PRO A 117 5.44 1.67 -19.85
CA PRO A 117 6.88 1.76 -19.59
C PRO A 117 7.28 2.91 -18.65
N GLN A 118 6.35 3.79 -18.29
CA GLN A 118 6.64 4.98 -17.48
C GLN A 118 5.57 5.19 -16.40
N PRO A 119 5.98 5.36 -15.14
CA PRO A 119 5.03 5.49 -14.02
C PRO A 119 4.19 6.77 -14.07
N ASP A 120 4.64 7.82 -14.75
CA ASP A 120 3.92 9.08 -14.96
C ASP A 120 3.05 9.09 -16.22
N LYS A 121 2.97 7.98 -16.94
CA LYS A 121 2.19 7.81 -18.18
C LYS A 121 1.28 6.60 -18.14
N LYS A 122 0.82 6.22 -16.97
CA LYS A 122 -0.16 5.14 -16.83
C LYS A 122 -1.51 5.57 -17.39
N HIS A 123 -2.14 4.68 -18.14
CA HIS A 123 -3.46 4.89 -18.73
C HIS A 123 -4.51 3.91 -18.20
N HIS A 124 -4.07 2.81 -17.59
CA HIS A 124 -4.91 1.69 -17.20
C HIS A 124 -5.09 1.63 -15.69
N VAL A 125 -6.33 1.41 -15.26
CA VAL A 125 -6.70 1.31 -13.84
C VAL A 125 -6.43 -0.12 -13.38
N MET A 126 -5.25 -0.36 -12.81
CA MET A 126 -4.78 -1.66 -12.33
C MET A 126 -4.21 -1.60 -10.90
N GLY A 127 -4.15 -0.41 -10.30
CA GLY A 127 -3.63 -0.20 -8.95
C GLY A 127 -2.19 -0.69 -8.78
N VAL A 128 -1.97 -1.52 -7.77
CA VAL A 128 -0.64 -2.07 -7.45
C VAL A 128 -0.02 -2.91 -8.58
N PHE A 129 -0.79 -3.32 -9.58
CA PHE A 129 -0.31 -4.10 -10.72
C PHE A 129 0.25 -3.26 -11.87
N ASN A 130 0.05 -1.95 -11.86
CA ASN A 130 0.79 -1.07 -12.75
C ASN A 130 2.27 -1.13 -12.37
N ASP A 131 3.10 -1.29 -13.35
CA ASP A 131 4.56 -1.23 -13.39
C ASP A 131 5.28 -0.94 -12.05
N GLY A 132 5.16 -1.87 -11.10
CA GLY A 132 5.93 -1.82 -9.87
C GLY A 132 5.55 -0.74 -8.87
N GLU A 133 4.30 -0.25 -8.84
CA GLU A 133 3.84 0.85 -7.99
C GLU A 133 4.23 0.75 -6.51
N LEU A 134 4.18 -0.43 -5.91
CA LEU A 134 4.65 -0.60 -4.53
C LEU A 134 6.19 -0.71 -4.42
N ARG A 135 6.91 -0.51 -5.50
CA ARG A 135 8.37 -0.46 -5.47
C ARG A 135 8.85 0.96 -5.20
N PRO A 136 9.94 1.12 -4.47
CA PRO A 136 10.43 2.44 -4.05
C PRO A 136 11.09 3.25 -5.17
N TYR A 137 11.15 2.74 -6.39
CA TYR A 137 11.75 3.40 -7.54
C TYR A 137 10.79 3.39 -8.73
N PRO A 138 10.76 4.47 -9.53
CA PRO A 138 9.97 4.49 -10.76
C PRO A 138 10.47 3.44 -11.75
N ALA A 139 9.59 2.96 -12.62
CA ALA A 139 9.90 1.97 -13.64
C ALA A 139 11.05 2.41 -14.56
N SER A 140 11.19 3.70 -14.82
CA SER A 140 12.33 4.25 -15.57
C SER A 140 13.68 3.90 -14.96
N ALA A 141 13.76 3.75 -13.64
CA ALA A 141 14.98 3.32 -12.96
C ALA A 141 15.32 1.83 -13.21
N TYR A 142 14.33 1.03 -13.64
CA TYR A 142 14.52 -0.39 -13.95
C TYR A 142 14.63 -0.66 -15.45
N SER A 143 14.32 0.30 -16.31
CA SER A 143 14.39 0.12 -17.77
C SER A 143 15.78 -0.27 -18.28
N SER A 144 16.82 0.06 -17.52
CA SER A 144 18.22 -0.33 -17.81
C SER A 144 18.63 -1.67 -17.19
N LEU A 145 17.76 -2.33 -16.40
CA LEU A 145 18.10 -3.62 -15.82
C LEU A 145 17.97 -4.74 -16.86
N PRO A 146 18.91 -5.68 -16.88
CA PRO A 146 18.81 -6.83 -17.77
C PRO A 146 17.69 -7.78 -17.35
N ASP A 147 17.14 -8.59 -18.29
CA ASP A 147 16.35 -9.74 -17.91
C ASP A 147 17.12 -10.60 -16.88
N PRO A 148 16.49 -11.07 -15.81
CA PRO A 148 15.05 -11.18 -15.54
C PRO A 148 14.43 -10.05 -14.69
N TYR A 149 15.13 -8.93 -14.48
CA TYR A 149 14.70 -7.87 -13.56
C TYR A 149 13.66 -6.90 -14.14
N ARG A 150 12.93 -7.32 -15.17
CA ARG A 150 11.81 -6.55 -15.72
C ARG A 150 10.52 -6.85 -14.96
N TRP A 151 9.74 -5.81 -14.75
CA TRP A 151 8.42 -5.95 -14.15
C TRP A 151 7.48 -6.71 -15.09
N GLU A 152 6.77 -7.68 -14.55
CA GLU A 152 5.77 -8.47 -15.25
C GLU A 152 4.37 -7.98 -14.87
N VAL A 153 3.60 -7.50 -15.86
CA VAL A 153 2.21 -7.06 -15.66
C VAL A 153 1.29 -8.28 -15.70
N PRO A 154 0.34 -8.43 -14.75
CA PRO A 154 -0.59 -9.55 -14.75
C PRO A 154 -1.45 -9.59 -16.01
N ILE A 155 -1.71 -10.79 -16.53
CA ILE A 155 -2.59 -11.03 -17.67
C ILE A 155 -3.28 -12.39 -17.55
N GLY A 156 -4.47 -12.51 -18.15
CA GLY A 156 -5.11 -13.80 -18.41
C GLY A 156 -6.23 -14.16 -17.42
N LEU A 157 -6.71 -15.38 -17.55
CA LEU A 157 -7.83 -15.93 -16.78
C LEU A 157 -7.34 -16.41 -15.41
N TRP A 158 -7.36 -15.53 -14.42
CA TRP A 158 -6.85 -15.85 -13.09
C TRP A 158 -7.90 -16.43 -12.15
N ARG A 159 -9.18 -16.42 -12.56
CA ARG A 159 -10.29 -17.07 -11.88
C ARG A 159 -11.02 -18.02 -12.83
N PRO A 160 -11.86 -18.96 -12.31
CA PRO A 160 -12.57 -19.93 -13.13
C PRO A 160 -13.44 -19.29 -14.21
N VAL A 161 -13.57 -20.03 -15.33
CA VAL A 161 -14.53 -19.75 -16.39
C VAL A 161 -15.53 -20.88 -16.42
N GLU A 162 -16.82 -20.54 -16.25
CA GLU A 162 -17.88 -21.52 -15.99
C GLU A 162 -19.07 -21.35 -16.92
N LEU A 163 -19.80 -22.44 -17.14
CA LEU A 163 -21.14 -22.42 -17.73
C LEU A 163 -22.19 -22.39 -16.60
N GLU A 164 -22.99 -21.37 -16.58
CA GLU A 164 -24.14 -21.25 -15.70
C GLU A 164 -25.43 -21.59 -16.47
N TYR A 165 -26.29 -22.37 -15.86
CA TYR A 165 -27.58 -22.78 -16.44
C TYR A 165 -28.70 -22.06 -15.71
N VAL A 166 -29.46 -21.25 -16.45
CA VAL A 166 -30.55 -20.46 -15.91
C VAL A 166 -31.84 -20.65 -16.75
N GLY A 167 -32.97 -20.37 -16.16
CA GLY A 167 -34.25 -20.33 -16.89
C GLY A 167 -34.44 -19.00 -17.63
N ALA A 168 -35.68 -18.58 -17.78
CA ALA A 168 -36.00 -17.36 -18.50
C ALA A 168 -35.85 -16.09 -17.65
N ILE A 169 -35.94 -16.20 -16.32
CA ILE A 169 -35.73 -15.07 -15.40
C ILE A 169 -34.38 -15.24 -14.73
N THR A 170 -33.51 -14.23 -14.82
CA THR A 170 -32.20 -14.18 -14.10
C THR A 170 -32.18 -13.08 -13.04
N ILE A 171 -31.26 -13.21 -12.10
CA ILE A 171 -30.96 -12.20 -11.08
C ILE A 171 -29.53 -11.74 -11.30
N ASP A 172 -29.36 -10.46 -11.66
CA ASP A 172 -28.05 -9.94 -11.99
C ASP A 172 -27.26 -9.52 -10.72
N TRP A 173 -27.95 -8.95 -9.70
CA TRP A 173 -27.36 -8.59 -8.42
C TRP A 173 -28.39 -8.57 -7.29
N MET A 174 -27.89 -8.67 -6.05
CA MET A 174 -28.65 -8.61 -4.81
C MET A 174 -27.97 -7.65 -3.82
N ARG A 175 -28.68 -6.59 -3.44
CA ARG A 175 -28.24 -5.58 -2.47
C ARG A 175 -28.93 -5.77 -1.14
N LEU A 176 -28.15 -5.97 -0.10
CA LEU A 176 -28.63 -6.24 1.25
C LEU A 176 -28.44 -5.00 2.12
N LYS A 177 -29.51 -4.45 2.67
CA LYS A 177 -29.51 -3.27 3.53
C LYS A 177 -30.04 -3.66 4.92
N PRO A 178 -29.16 -4.15 5.80
CA PRO A 178 -29.52 -4.54 7.16
C PRO A 178 -29.65 -3.31 8.06
N HIS A 179 -30.75 -3.26 8.82
CA HIS A 179 -30.99 -2.27 9.85
C HIS A 179 -31.30 -2.98 11.16
N ILE A 180 -30.78 -2.47 12.29
CA ILE A 180 -31.02 -3.07 13.61
C ILE A 180 -31.29 -1.98 14.68
N GLU A 181 -32.38 -2.14 15.38
CA GLU A 181 -32.73 -1.34 16.54
C GLU A 181 -32.86 -2.28 17.75
N ALA A 182 -32.05 -2.06 18.77
CA ALA A 182 -31.86 -3.00 19.88
C ALA A 182 -31.54 -4.42 19.35
N ASN A 183 -32.46 -5.39 19.48
CA ASN A 183 -32.35 -6.75 18.98
C ASN A 183 -33.33 -7.07 17.86
N ASP A 184 -34.02 -6.07 17.32
CA ASP A 184 -34.93 -6.23 16.20
C ASP A 184 -34.27 -5.82 14.89
N GLY A 185 -33.88 -6.83 14.11
CA GLY A 185 -33.30 -6.65 12.78
C GLY A 185 -34.40 -6.50 11.72
N ARG A 186 -34.12 -5.70 10.73
CA ARG A 186 -34.86 -5.58 9.47
C ARG A 186 -33.89 -5.63 8.31
N LEU A 187 -34.15 -6.52 7.38
CA LEU A 187 -33.43 -6.60 6.12
C LEU A 187 -34.30 -6.02 5.01
N GLU A 188 -33.79 -5.01 4.32
CA GLU A 188 -34.30 -4.55 3.04
C GLU A 188 -33.39 -5.10 1.93
N VAL A 189 -34.01 -5.76 0.94
CA VAL A 189 -33.33 -6.39 -0.19
C VAL A 189 -33.79 -5.73 -1.46
N GLU A 190 -32.85 -5.33 -2.30
CA GLU A 190 -33.10 -4.95 -3.69
C GLU A 190 -32.46 -5.99 -4.60
N ALA A 191 -33.21 -6.50 -5.55
CA ALA A 191 -32.77 -7.47 -6.54
C ALA A 191 -33.04 -6.94 -7.95
N HIS A 192 -32.04 -7.01 -8.81
CA HIS A 192 -32.23 -6.70 -10.23
C HIS A 192 -32.53 -7.99 -10.97
N VAL A 193 -33.75 -8.08 -11.49
CA VAL A 193 -34.24 -9.27 -12.21
C VAL A 193 -34.48 -8.93 -13.68
N ARG A 194 -34.16 -9.85 -14.54
CA ARG A 194 -34.26 -9.67 -15.99
C ARG A 194 -34.92 -10.87 -16.65
N ASN A 195 -35.86 -10.58 -17.55
CA ASN A 195 -36.43 -11.59 -18.43
C ASN A 195 -35.55 -11.76 -19.66
N LEU A 196 -34.94 -12.92 -19.80
CA LEU A 196 -34.08 -13.27 -20.95
C LEU A 196 -34.88 -13.78 -22.17
N ASP A 197 -36.18 -13.98 -22.01
CA ASP A 197 -37.05 -14.40 -23.12
C ASP A 197 -37.70 -13.16 -23.79
N GLY A 198 -38.03 -13.30 -25.09
CA GLY A 198 -38.70 -12.24 -25.85
C GLY A 198 -40.21 -12.14 -25.56
N ARG A 199 -40.79 -12.97 -24.67
CA ARG A 199 -42.19 -13.00 -24.30
C ARG A 199 -42.40 -12.45 -22.89
N ASN A 200 -43.57 -11.88 -22.65
CA ASN A 200 -43.96 -11.50 -21.28
C ASN A 200 -43.99 -12.75 -20.38
N MET A 201 -43.58 -12.59 -19.14
CA MET A 201 -43.45 -13.71 -18.21
C MET A 201 -43.90 -13.32 -16.81
N ASP A 202 -44.68 -14.17 -16.20
CA ASP A 202 -45.03 -14.14 -14.79
C ASP A 202 -44.01 -15.03 -14.05
N GLY A 203 -43.52 -14.54 -12.94
CA GLY A 203 -42.56 -15.25 -12.11
C GLY A 203 -42.71 -14.92 -10.63
N GLU A 204 -41.95 -15.58 -9.84
CA GLU A 204 -41.89 -15.34 -8.39
C GLU A 204 -40.41 -15.21 -7.95
N ILE A 205 -40.15 -14.30 -7.04
CA ILE A 205 -38.84 -14.17 -6.36
C ILE A 205 -39.02 -14.60 -4.90
N GLU A 206 -38.29 -15.62 -4.48
CA GLU A 206 -38.26 -16.07 -3.09
C GLU A 206 -36.95 -15.61 -2.44
N LEU A 207 -37.06 -14.85 -1.35
CA LEU A 207 -35.98 -14.51 -0.44
C LEU A 207 -35.93 -15.53 0.70
N VAL A 208 -34.81 -16.17 0.91
CA VAL A 208 -34.54 -17.07 2.04
C VAL A 208 -33.41 -16.48 2.88
N VAL A 209 -33.68 -16.19 4.15
CA VAL A 209 -32.67 -15.67 5.08
C VAL A 209 -32.34 -16.71 6.14
N SER A 210 -31.09 -17.14 6.17
CA SER A 210 -30.56 -18.10 7.15
C SER A 210 -29.97 -17.37 8.35
N MET A 211 -30.39 -17.77 9.55
CA MET A 211 -29.93 -17.22 10.82
C MET A 211 -29.21 -18.32 11.61
N PRO A 212 -28.05 -18.05 12.25
CA PRO A 212 -27.35 -19.05 13.05
C PRO A 212 -28.22 -19.63 14.17
N GLY A 213 -28.45 -20.95 14.13
CA GLY A 213 -29.23 -21.68 15.14
C GLY A 213 -30.74 -21.50 15.10
N ARG A 214 -31.29 -21.07 13.96
CA ARG A 214 -32.73 -20.90 13.74
C ARG A 214 -33.14 -21.41 12.37
N ASP A 215 -34.45 -21.70 12.22
CA ASP A 215 -35.00 -22.03 10.91
C ASP A 215 -34.94 -20.82 9.97
N PRO A 216 -34.67 -21.05 8.67
CA PRO A 216 -34.65 -19.99 7.67
C PRO A 216 -35.98 -19.26 7.54
N LEU A 217 -35.95 -17.95 7.46
CA LEU A 217 -37.11 -17.12 7.15
C LEU A 217 -37.27 -17.00 5.64
N ARG A 218 -38.51 -17.03 5.15
CA ARG A 218 -38.82 -17.00 3.71
C ARG A 218 -39.84 -15.90 3.42
N LEU A 219 -39.66 -15.21 2.28
CA LEU A 219 -40.59 -14.22 1.78
C LEU A 219 -40.66 -14.35 0.26
N ARG A 220 -41.90 -14.43 -0.29
CA ARG A 220 -42.11 -14.53 -1.73
C ARG A 220 -42.74 -13.28 -2.29
N ARG A 221 -42.44 -12.96 -3.52
CA ARG A 221 -42.99 -11.84 -4.25
C ARG A 221 -43.18 -12.17 -5.72
N ASP A 222 -44.41 -11.98 -6.20
CA ASP A 222 -44.72 -12.12 -7.63
C ASP A 222 -44.08 -10.98 -8.44
N VAL A 223 -43.65 -11.30 -9.66
CA VAL A 223 -43.08 -10.36 -10.63
C VAL A 223 -43.70 -10.59 -12.00
N HIS A 224 -43.97 -9.48 -12.71
CA HIS A 224 -44.44 -9.48 -14.09
C HIS A 224 -43.39 -8.79 -14.96
N LEU A 225 -42.76 -9.49 -15.84
CA LEU A 225 -41.65 -9.00 -16.66
C LEU A 225 -42.06 -9.05 -18.15
N GLY A 226 -42.00 -7.91 -18.82
CA GLY A 226 -42.10 -7.83 -20.28
C GLY A 226 -40.98 -8.62 -20.98
N GLY A 227 -41.22 -9.03 -22.22
CA GLY A 227 -40.18 -9.71 -22.97
C GLY A 227 -38.92 -8.88 -23.12
N GLY A 228 -37.77 -9.42 -22.68
CA GLY A 228 -36.46 -8.74 -22.69
C GLY A 228 -36.34 -7.55 -21.69
N SER A 229 -37.32 -7.36 -20.80
CA SER A 229 -37.28 -6.26 -19.82
C SER A 229 -36.54 -6.63 -18.54
N GLU A 230 -36.17 -5.61 -17.79
CA GLU A 230 -35.52 -5.71 -16.47
C GLU A 230 -36.30 -4.88 -15.43
N GLN A 231 -36.18 -5.26 -14.16
CA GLN A 231 -36.88 -4.61 -13.06
C GLN A 231 -36.07 -4.74 -11.76
N THR A 232 -36.10 -3.70 -10.92
CA THR A 232 -35.61 -3.81 -9.54
C THR A 232 -36.78 -4.21 -8.62
N VAL A 233 -36.65 -5.35 -7.96
CA VAL A 233 -37.62 -5.87 -6.98
C VAL A 233 -37.13 -5.52 -5.58
N SER A 234 -37.98 -4.89 -4.76
CA SER A 234 -37.67 -4.58 -3.37
C SER A 234 -38.46 -5.46 -2.42
N MET A 235 -37.80 -6.03 -1.42
CA MET A 235 -38.39 -6.91 -0.41
C MET A 235 -37.97 -6.44 0.99
N ARG A 236 -38.79 -6.63 1.99
CA ARG A 236 -38.48 -6.28 3.39
C ARG A 236 -38.86 -7.44 4.30
N LEU A 237 -37.90 -7.85 5.15
CA LEU A 237 -38.09 -8.95 6.08
C LEU A 237 -37.66 -8.52 7.48
N ALA A 238 -38.52 -8.80 8.47
CA ALA A 238 -38.21 -8.63 9.88
C ALA A 238 -37.42 -9.85 10.40
N LEU A 239 -36.36 -9.58 11.15
CA LEU A 239 -35.48 -10.59 11.76
C LEU A 239 -35.41 -10.39 13.29
N PRO A 240 -36.44 -10.81 14.03
CA PRO A 240 -36.47 -10.63 15.47
C PRO A 240 -35.37 -11.40 16.16
N GLY A 241 -34.76 -10.82 17.17
CA GLY A 241 -33.63 -11.38 17.89
C GLY A 241 -32.33 -11.41 17.08
N ALA A 242 -32.18 -10.53 16.09
CA ALA A 242 -30.91 -10.32 15.39
C ALA A 242 -29.82 -9.84 16.34
N ARG A 243 -28.60 -10.22 16.06
CA ARG A 243 -27.44 -9.82 16.81
C ARG A 243 -26.53 -8.95 15.95
N ARG A 244 -25.87 -7.96 16.60
CA ARG A 244 -24.90 -7.09 15.94
C ARG A 244 -23.61 -7.82 15.65
N TRP A 245 -23.02 -7.55 14.50
CA TRP A 245 -21.64 -7.89 14.17
C TRP A 245 -20.74 -6.85 14.83
N GLU A 246 -19.77 -7.32 15.59
CA GLU A 246 -18.81 -6.47 16.26
C GLU A 246 -17.41 -6.65 15.66
N PRO A 247 -16.56 -5.61 15.61
CA PRO A 247 -15.13 -5.81 15.42
C PRO A 247 -14.60 -6.84 16.43
N TRP A 248 -13.64 -7.65 16.03
CA TRP A 248 -13.22 -8.85 16.78
C TRP A 248 -12.93 -8.62 18.26
N ARG A 249 -12.50 -7.41 18.62
CA ARG A 249 -12.17 -7.02 19.98
C ARG A 249 -13.40 -6.77 20.87
N PHE A 250 -14.55 -6.46 20.28
CA PHE A 250 -15.74 -6.02 21.01
C PHE A 250 -16.85 -7.06 21.10
N GLY A 251 -16.72 -8.18 20.42
CA GLY A 251 -17.74 -9.20 20.48
C GLY A 251 -17.72 -10.22 19.35
N GLY A 252 -18.87 -10.87 19.13
CA GLY A 252 -19.01 -11.89 18.12
C GLY A 252 -19.32 -11.33 16.72
N GLN A 253 -19.12 -12.15 15.70
CA GLN A 253 -19.33 -11.84 14.30
C GLN A 253 -20.48 -12.67 13.71
N PRO A 254 -21.75 -12.46 14.12
CA PRO A 254 -22.86 -13.18 13.50
C PRO A 254 -23.02 -12.74 12.05
N VAL A 255 -22.82 -13.66 11.13
CA VAL A 255 -23.04 -13.49 9.69
C VAL A 255 -24.29 -14.27 9.31
N TYR A 256 -25.16 -13.63 8.54
CA TYR A 256 -26.44 -14.17 8.06
C TYR A 256 -26.34 -14.48 6.57
N GLY A 257 -26.93 -15.58 6.13
CA GLY A 257 -27.05 -15.91 4.71
C GLY A 257 -28.33 -15.30 4.10
N ALA A 258 -28.24 -14.82 2.89
CA ALA A 258 -29.38 -14.42 2.08
C ALA A 258 -29.30 -15.10 0.72
N GLU A 259 -30.38 -15.74 0.32
CA GLU A 259 -30.53 -16.43 -0.95
C GLU A 259 -31.75 -15.87 -1.66
N LEU A 260 -31.61 -15.52 -2.93
CA LEU A 260 -32.73 -15.19 -3.80
C LEU A 260 -32.89 -16.27 -4.87
N VAL A 261 -34.08 -16.81 -4.99
CA VAL A 261 -34.44 -17.78 -6.01
C VAL A 261 -35.53 -17.17 -6.90
N ALA A 262 -35.26 -17.12 -8.20
CA ALA A 262 -36.26 -16.73 -9.19
C ALA A 262 -36.96 -17.99 -9.75
N TYR A 263 -38.28 -17.96 -9.84
CA TYR A 263 -39.07 -19.01 -10.46
C TYR A 263 -39.82 -18.46 -11.69
N ALA A 264 -39.83 -19.24 -12.75
CA ALA A 264 -40.60 -18.98 -13.97
C ALA A 264 -41.52 -20.16 -14.25
N GLY A 265 -42.85 -19.93 -14.28
CA GLY A 265 -43.82 -21.00 -14.42
C GLY A 265 -43.77 -22.08 -13.32
N GLY A 266 -43.36 -21.72 -12.10
CA GLY A 266 -43.22 -22.63 -10.96
C GLY A 266 -41.91 -23.46 -10.94
N VAL A 267 -40.99 -23.26 -11.91
CA VAL A 267 -39.71 -23.94 -12.00
C VAL A 267 -38.62 -22.96 -11.64
N GLU A 268 -37.61 -23.41 -10.86
CA GLU A 268 -36.44 -22.60 -10.53
C GLU A 268 -35.73 -22.13 -11.80
N SER A 269 -35.53 -20.82 -11.92
CA SER A 269 -34.97 -20.16 -13.09
C SER A 269 -33.55 -19.65 -12.83
N ALA A 270 -33.32 -19.02 -11.66
CA ALA A 270 -31.99 -18.55 -11.26
C ALA A 270 -31.90 -18.51 -9.74
N ARG A 271 -30.66 -18.53 -9.23
CA ARG A 271 -30.35 -18.49 -7.82
C ARG A 271 -29.09 -17.65 -7.60
N VAL A 272 -29.16 -16.72 -6.64
CA VAL A 272 -27.98 -15.98 -6.16
C VAL A 272 -27.96 -16.01 -4.64
N GLU A 273 -26.77 -16.10 -4.08
CA GLU A 273 -26.56 -16.12 -2.63
C GLU A 273 -25.49 -15.14 -2.21
N ASP A 274 -25.64 -14.56 -1.06
CA ASP A 274 -24.64 -13.73 -0.41
C ASP A 274 -24.84 -13.74 1.11
N THR A 275 -23.93 -13.07 1.82
CA THR A 275 -23.97 -12.93 3.26
C THR A 275 -24.01 -11.46 3.67
N PHE A 276 -24.55 -11.20 4.86
CA PHE A 276 -24.63 -9.87 5.45
C PHE A 276 -24.53 -9.94 6.96
N ALA A 277 -24.35 -8.79 7.60
CA ALA A 277 -24.45 -8.69 9.04
C ALA A 277 -25.04 -7.34 9.46
N PHE A 278 -25.56 -7.28 10.68
CA PHE A 278 -26.10 -6.06 11.25
C PHE A 278 -25.00 -5.27 11.97
N ARG A 279 -24.71 -4.07 11.51
CA ARG A 279 -23.83 -3.10 12.18
C ARG A 279 -24.27 -1.68 11.89
N GLU A 280 -23.88 -0.77 12.74
CA GLU A 280 -24.02 0.67 12.53
C GLU A 280 -22.64 1.33 12.48
N LEU A 281 -22.37 2.11 11.45
CA LEU A 281 -21.21 3.00 11.40
C LEU A 281 -21.64 4.44 11.59
N LYS A 282 -20.90 5.19 12.43
CA LYS A 282 -21.03 6.64 12.51
C LYS A 282 -19.65 7.25 12.37
N TRP A 283 -19.59 8.36 11.66
CA TRP A 283 -18.31 9.03 11.37
C TRP A 283 -18.48 10.54 11.32
N GLU A 284 -17.42 11.22 11.70
CA GLU A 284 -17.17 12.63 11.47
C GLU A 284 -15.69 12.75 11.12
N ILE A 285 -15.38 12.82 9.82
CA ILE A 285 -14.02 12.80 9.28
C ILE A 285 -13.71 14.15 8.69
N GLY A 286 -12.59 14.75 9.11
CA GLY A 286 -12.12 16.04 8.63
C GLY A 286 -10.68 16.33 9.05
N PRO A 287 -10.12 17.50 8.67
CA PRO A 287 -8.70 17.80 8.86
C PRO A 287 -8.22 17.85 10.32
N ARG A 288 -9.13 17.93 11.28
CA ARG A 288 -8.81 18.04 12.72
C ARG A 288 -9.46 16.97 13.57
N ARG A 289 -10.17 16.03 12.95
CA ARG A 289 -10.95 15.02 13.69
C ARG A 289 -11.24 13.81 12.82
N TRP A 290 -11.08 12.64 13.44
CA TRP A 290 -11.44 11.38 12.82
C TRP A 290 -12.30 10.55 13.79
N ASN A 291 -13.51 11.03 14.07
CA ASN A 291 -14.44 10.26 14.88
C ASN A 291 -15.00 9.13 14.03
N PHE A 292 -14.70 7.92 14.41
CA PHE A 292 -15.21 6.72 13.77
C PHE A 292 -15.70 5.77 14.86
N SER A 293 -16.94 5.33 14.74
CA SER A 293 -17.52 4.38 15.69
C SER A 293 -18.28 3.26 15.00
N VAL A 294 -18.21 2.08 15.62
CA VAL A 294 -18.96 0.88 15.23
C VAL A 294 -19.91 0.54 16.37
N ASN A 295 -21.20 0.44 16.06
CA ASN A 295 -22.25 0.16 17.05
C ASN A 295 -22.24 1.12 18.25
N GLY A 296 -21.93 2.39 18.00
CA GLY A 296 -21.85 3.44 19.02
C GLY A 296 -20.56 3.45 19.84
N ARG A 297 -19.60 2.56 19.57
CA ARG A 297 -18.30 2.52 20.24
C ARG A 297 -17.24 3.20 19.40
N GLN A 298 -16.66 4.29 19.88
CA GLN A 298 -15.54 4.95 19.25
C GLN A 298 -14.29 4.06 19.36
N MET A 299 -13.48 4.02 18.28
CA MET A 299 -12.27 3.20 18.23
C MET A 299 -11.05 4.07 17.93
N PHE A 300 -9.95 3.82 18.68
CA PHE A 300 -8.62 4.10 18.15
C PHE A 300 -8.26 2.93 17.23
N LEU A 301 -8.04 3.21 15.95
CA LEU A 301 -7.81 2.18 14.93
C LEU A 301 -6.34 1.77 14.89
N ARG A 302 -6.04 0.59 15.42
CA ARG A 302 -4.73 -0.06 15.30
C ARG A 302 -4.73 -0.83 14.01
N GLY A 303 -3.96 -0.39 13.04
CA GLY A 303 -4.05 -0.90 11.69
C GLY A 303 -2.74 -1.36 11.08
N ALA A 304 -2.86 -2.01 9.92
CA ALA A 304 -1.76 -2.29 9.02
C ALA A 304 -2.21 -2.14 7.56
N CYS A 305 -1.31 -1.71 6.70
CA CYS A 305 -1.50 -1.74 5.26
C CYS A 305 -1.42 -3.17 4.74
N TYR A 306 -2.20 -3.49 3.73
CA TYR A 306 -2.32 -4.84 3.23
C TYR A 306 -2.40 -4.89 1.70
N ALA A 307 -1.33 -5.37 1.10
CA ALA A 307 -1.26 -5.76 -0.29
C ALA A 307 -0.56 -7.14 -0.32
N PRO A 308 -1.31 -8.25 -0.17
CA PRO A 308 -0.76 -9.54 0.25
C PRO A 308 0.09 -10.25 -0.80
N SER A 309 -0.11 -9.96 -2.09
CA SER A 309 0.64 -10.54 -3.19
C SER A 309 0.34 -9.82 -4.50
N TYR A 310 1.34 -9.73 -5.37
CA TYR A 310 1.12 -9.38 -6.78
C TYR A 310 0.59 -10.56 -7.62
N ARG A 311 0.53 -11.75 -7.02
CA ARG A 311 -0.05 -12.94 -7.62
C ARG A 311 -1.33 -13.31 -6.87
N LEU A 312 -2.47 -12.87 -7.42
CA LEU A 312 -3.78 -13.11 -6.80
C LEU A 312 -4.16 -14.60 -6.80
N ASP A 313 -3.68 -15.37 -7.76
CA ASP A 313 -3.87 -16.82 -7.84
C ASP A 313 -3.15 -17.62 -6.73
N GLU A 314 -2.17 -16.98 -6.04
CA GLU A 314 -1.48 -17.57 -4.89
C GLU A 314 -2.18 -17.32 -3.55
N LEU A 315 -3.22 -16.49 -3.53
CA LEU A 315 -3.98 -16.18 -2.31
C LEU A 315 -4.96 -17.31 -1.99
N THR A 316 -4.40 -18.42 -1.50
CA THR A 316 -5.21 -19.56 -1.05
C THR A 316 -6.04 -19.22 0.19
N PRO A 317 -7.12 -19.98 0.48
CA PRO A 317 -7.88 -19.84 1.71
C PRO A 317 -7.01 -19.81 2.97
N GLU A 318 -6.04 -20.72 3.05
CA GLU A 318 -5.14 -20.86 4.20
C GLU A 318 -4.20 -19.66 4.38
N ARG A 319 -3.72 -19.09 3.27
CA ARG A 319 -2.92 -17.85 3.28
C ARG A 319 -3.74 -16.68 3.82
N MET A 320 -4.94 -16.47 3.27
CA MET A 320 -5.83 -15.38 3.70
C MET A 320 -6.22 -15.50 5.18
N GLU A 321 -6.58 -16.70 5.65
CA GLU A 321 -6.90 -16.95 7.06
C GLU A 321 -5.67 -16.79 7.97
N GLY A 322 -4.51 -17.22 7.49
CA GLY A 322 -3.23 -17.05 8.18
C GLY A 322 -2.89 -15.57 8.40
N ASP A 323 -2.97 -14.77 7.34
CA ASP A 323 -2.69 -13.33 7.39
C ASP A 323 -3.67 -12.59 8.34
N LEU A 324 -4.98 -12.89 8.26
CA LEU A 324 -6.00 -12.33 9.16
C LEU A 324 -5.78 -12.72 10.62
N ARG A 325 -5.39 -13.98 10.89
CA ARG A 325 -5.07 -14.45 12.23
C ARG A 325 -3.86 -13.73 12.80
N ILE A 326 -2.78 -13.61 12.01
CA ILE A 326 -1.57 -12.90 12.42
C ILE A 326 -1.86 -11.43 12.70
N ALA A 327 -2.70 -10.77 11.88
CA ALA A 327 -3.15 -9.41 12.15
C ALA A 327 -3.86 -9.30 13.51
N LYS A 328 -4.77 -10.20 13.82
CA LYS A 328 -5.45 -10.25 15.14
C LYS A 328 -4.49 -10.51 16.29
N ASP A 329 -3.58 -11.48 16.13
CA ASP A 329 -2.56 -11.81 17.12
C ASP A 329 -1.61 -10.63 17.38
N ALA A 330 -1.41 -9.78 16.36
CA ALA A 330 -0.68 -8.51 16.46
C ALA A 330 -1.53 -7.34 16.99
N ASN A 331 -2.74 -7.58 17.49
CA ASN A 331 -3.70 -6.58 17.97
C ASN A 331 -4.14 -5.57 16.90
N VAL A 332 -4.15 -5.94 15.63
CA VAL A 332 -4.62 -5.11 14.53
C VAL A 332 -6.15 -5.18 14.44
N ASP A 333 -6.81 -4.04 14.37
CA ASP A 333 -8.27 -3.89 14.27
C ASP A 333 -8.74 -3.68 12.84
N ALA A 334 -7.87 -3.10 12.01
CA ALA A 334 -8.20 -2.72 10.64
C ALA A 334 -7.06 -2.98 9.66
N LEU A 335 -7.40 -3.39 8.44
CA LEU A 335 -6.47 -3.47 7.32
C LEU A 335 -6.83 -2.41 6.27
N ARG A 336 -5.85 -1.65 5.80
CA ARG A 336 -5.97 -0.81 4.62
C ARG A 336 -5.55 -1.62 3.41
N VAL A 337 -6.50 -1.99 2.55
CA VAL A 337 -6.23 -2.71 1.30
C VAL A 337 -5.80 -1.71 0.25
N ILE A 338 -4.47 -1.67 0.00
CA ILE A 338 -3.85 -0.63 -0.83
C ILE A 338 -4.14 -0.89 -2.30
N ALA A 339 -4.79 0.07 -2.95
CA ALA A 339 -5.02 0.17 -4.38
C ALA A 339 -5.21 -1.18 -5.10
N ASN A 340 -5.95 -2.10 -4.47
CA ASN A 340 -6.16 -3.47 -4.93
C ASN A 340 -7.54 -3.96 -4.52
N VAL A 341 -8.16 -4.82 -5.35
CA VAL A 341 -9.35 -5.58 -4.98
C VAL A 341 -8.99 -7.07 -4.95
N LEU A 342 -9.11 -7.65 -3.77
CA LEU A 342 -8.74 -9.03 -3.48
C LEU A 342 -9.83 -10.02 -3.90
N PRO A 343 -9.57 -11.32 -3.92
CA PRO A 343 -10.60 -12.33 -4.16
C PRO A 343 -11.78 -12.18 -3.19
N PRO A 344 -13.05 -12.37 -3.62
CA PRO A 344 -14.24 -12.23 -2.75
C PRO A 344 -14.16 -13.08 -1.48
N GLU A 345 -13.44 -14.19 -1.52
CA GLU A 345 -13.21 -15.09 -0.39
C GLU A 345 -12.46 -14.41 0.76
N PHE A 346 -11.58 -13.45 0.47
CA PHE A 346 -10.88 -12.67 1.50
C PHE A 346 -11.85 -11.84 2.32
N TYR A 347 -12.77 -11.15 1.67
CA TYR A 347 -13.75 -10.28 2.36
C TYR A 347 -14.71 -11.09 3.24
N ARG A 348 -15.16 -12.27 2.79
CA ARG A 348 -15.97 -13.17 3.62
C ARG A 348 -15.22 -13.65 4.86
N ARG A 349 -13.91 -13.91 4.73
CA ARG A 349 -13.04 -14.25 5.87
C ARG A 349 -12.83 -13.08 6.81
N ALA A 350 -12.65 -11.87 6.27
CA ALA A 350 -12.56 -10.65 7.07
C ALA A 350 -13.88 -10.40 7.84
N ASP A 351 -15.04 -10.64 7.21
CA ASP A 351 -16.35 -10.58 7.88
C ASP A 351 -16.43 -11.54 9.06
N ALA A 352 -16.03 -12.81 8.87
CA ALA A 352 -16.01 -13.83 9.90
C ALA A 352 -14.94 -13.58 10.98
N ALA A 353 -13.83 -12.96 10.62
CA ALA A 353 -12.76 -12.61 11.54
C ALA A 353 -13.04 -11.36 12.38
N GLY A 354 -14.01 -10.52 11.99
CA GLY A 354 -14.28 -9.23 12.63
C GLY A 354 -13.25 -8.15 12.33
N MET A 355 -12.55 -8.28 11.20
CA MET A 355 -11.53 -7.35 10.75
C MET A 355 -12.16 -6.19 9.97
N LEU A 356 -11.88 -4.94 10.35
CA LEU A 356 -12.31 -3.78 9.57
C LEU A 356 -11.41 -3.61 8.34
N LEU A 357 -11.97 -3.13 7.23
CA LEU A 357 -11.24 -2.91 5.99
C LEU A 357 -11.45 -1.47 5.51
N PHE A 358 -10.36 -0.78 5.23
CA PHE A 358 -10.31 0.45 4.44
C PHE A 358 -9.98 0.02 3.02
N GLN A 359 -10.95 0.13 2.12
CA GLN A 359 -10.84 -0.40 0.77
C GLN A 359 -10.55 0.72 -0.22
N GLU A 360 -9.43 0.61 -0.91
CA GLU A 360 -9.06 1.52 -1.99
C GLU A 360 -9.48 0.99 -3.35
N LEU A 361 -9.89 1.92 -4.22
CA LEU A 361 -10.03 1.64 -5.66
C LEU A 361 -8.63 1.37 -6.24
N PRO A 362 -8.50 0.55 -7.30
CA PRO A 362 -7.22 0.28 -7.95
C PRO A 362 -6.62 1.51 -8.69
N LEU A 363 -6.50 2.62 -7.97
CA LEU A 363 -5.84 3.85 -8.42
C LEU A 363 -4.72 4.20 -7.44
N THR A 364 -3.50 4.37 -7.94
CA THR A 364 -2.35 4.78 -7.13
C THR A 364 -1.39 5.65 -7.93
N GLY A 365 -0.83 6.67 -7.29
CA GLY A 365 0.20 7.53 -7.85
C GLY A 365 -0.25 8.37 -9.05
N ILE A 366 0.56 8.44 -10.11
CA ILE A 366 0.38 9.36 -11.24
C ILE A 366 -0.14 8.62 -12.46
N TYR A 367 -1.20 9.14 -13.09
CA TYR A 367 -1.72 8.70 -14.38
C TYR A 367 -1.51 9.79 -15.44
N ALA A 368 -1.44 9.41 -16.71
CA ALA A 368 -1.33 10.35 -17.84
C ALA A 368 -2.48 11.37 -17.86
N TYR A 369 -3.64 11.01 -17.36
CA TYR A 369 -4.77 11.90 -17.09
C TYR A 369 -4.38 13.11 -16.22
N HIS A 370 -3.59 12.89 -15.17
CA HIS A 370 -3.16 13.95 -14.25
C HIS A 370 -2.07 14.82 -14.86
N ALA A 371 -1.30 14.29 -15.82
CA ALA A 371 -0.21 15.00 -16.43
C ALA A 371 -0.62 15.91 -17.62
N ARG A 372 -1.59 15.52 -18.43
CA ARG A 372 -2.27 16.32 -19.51
C ARG A 372 -3.12 15.40 -20.39
N GLY A 373 -4.41 15.29 -20.17
CA GLY A 373 -5.46 15.13 -21.17
C GLY A 373 -5.45 14.07 -22.28
N ASP A 374 -4.44 13.24 -22.41
CA ASP A 374 -4.42 12.17 -23.40
C ASP A 374 -5.20 10.95 -22.90
N ASN A 375 -6.23 10.52 -23.64
CA ASN A 375 -7.14 9.42 -23.29
C ASN A 375 -7.95 9.60 -21.99
N SER A 376 -8.18 10.83 -21.56
CA SER A 376 -8.92 11.16 -20.35
C SER A 376 -10.28 10.45 -20.25
N ARG A 377 -11.04 10.39 -21.36
CA ARG A 377 -12.36 9.74 -21.41
C ARG A 377 -12.32 8.23 -21.15
N PHE A 378 -11.30 7.54 -21.67
CA PHE A 378 -11.13 6.11 -21.43
C PHE A 378 -10.76 5.85 -19.95
N PHE A 379 -9.79 6.58 -19.43
CA PHE A 379 -9.38 6.50 -18.04
C PHE A 379 -10.55 6.78 -17.09
N GLU A 380 -11.25 7.90 -17.29
CA GLU A 380 -12.39 8.28 -16.47
C GLU A 380 -13.53 7.24 -16.51
N SER A 381 -13.87 6.74 -17.70
CA SER A 381 -14.93 5.74 -17.84
C SER A 381 -14.53 4.42 -17.18
N SER A 382 -13.26 3.99 -17.33
CA SER A 382 -12.73 2.80 -16.70
C SER A 382 -12.70 2.93 -15.17
N ALA A 383 -12.27 4.07 -14.63
CA ALA A 383 -12.26 4.32 -13.20
C ALA A 383 -13.68 4.25 -12.60
N ARG A 384 -14.66 4.91 -13.25
CA ARG A 384 -16.08 4.88 -12.80
C ARG A 384 -16.69 3.49 -12.91
N GLN A 385 -16.41 2.76 -14.00
CA GLN A 385 -16.88 1.37 -14.17
C GLN A 385 -16.34 0.49 -13.05
N GLN A 386 -15.02 0.46 -12.85
CA GLN A 386 -14.39 -0.37 -11.84
C GLN A 386 -14.84 0.03 -10.43
N GLN A 387 -15.08 1.33 -10.17
CA GLN A 387 -15.66 1.77 -8.91
C GLN A 387 -17.06 1.17 -8.67
N ALA A 388 -17.94 1.25 -9.67
CA ALA A 388 -19.29 0.71 -9.56
C ALA A 388 -19.26 -0.81 -9.33
N GLU A 389 -18.40 -1.53 -10.04
CA GLU A 389 -18.19 -2.96 -9.89
C GLU A 389 -17.63 -3.33 -8.50
N MET A 390 -16.65 -2.56 -7.99
CA MET A 390 -16.09 -2.77 -6.65
C MET A 390 -17.17 -2.57 -5.56
N VAL A 391 -17.97 -1.53 -5.69
CA VAL A 391 -19.06 -1.28 -4.72
C VAL A 391 -20.09 -2.40 -4.81
N GLU A 392 -20.48 -2.84 -6.00
CA GLU A 392 -21.46 -3.94 -6.16
C GLU A 392 -20.93 -5.24 -5.57
N LEU A 393 -19.64 -5.54 -5.75
CA LEU A 393 -18.98 -6.74 -5.20
C LEU A 393 -18.90 -6.72 -3.66
N LEU A 394 -18.69 -5.54 -3.05
CA LEU A 394 -18.27 -5.44 -1.66
C LEU A 394 -19.29 -4.76 -0.73
N ARG A 395 -20.35 -4.15 -1.24
CA ARG A 395 -21.32 -3.38 -0.43
C ARG A 395 -22.02 -4.20 0.68
N ASN A 396 -22.21 -5.50 0.46
CA ASN A 396 -22.82 -6.41 1.42
C ASN A 396 -21.85 -6.86 2.54
N ARG A 397 -20.55 -6.48 2.47
CA ARG A 397 -19.51 -6.89 3.41
C ARG A 397 -19.51 -6.02 4.67
N PRO A 398 -19.81 -6.56 5.85
CA PRO A 398 -19.75 -5.80 7.10
C PRO A 398 -18.33 -5.37 7.49
N SER A 399 -17.30 -6.09 7.06
CA SER A 399 -15.89 -5.73 7.29
C SER A 399 -15.47 -4.43 6.60
N VAL A 400 -15.97 -4.14 5.39
CA VAL A 400 -15.62 -2.92 4.65
C VAL A 400 -16.19 -1.69 5.35
N ALA A 401 -15.33 -0.83 5.88
CA ALA A 401 -15.67 0.27 6.77
C ALA A 401 -15.48 1.66 6.16
N LEU A 402 -14.64 1.78 5.12
CA LEU A 402 -14.30 3.04 4.46
C LEU A 402 -13.96 2.77 3.00
N TRP A 403 -14.41 3.66 2.10
CA TRP A 403 -14.01 3.70 0.70
C TRP A 403 -12.95 4.77 0.47
N ILE A 404 -11.92 4.49 -0.32
CA ILE A 404 -10.89 5.45 -0.73
C ILE A 404 -10.77 5.40 -2.26
N ALA A 405 -10.83 6.57 -2.91
CA ALA A 405 -10.83 6.63 -4.35
C ALA A 405 -9.44 6.50 -4.98
N HIS A 406 -8.40 7.07 -4.37
CA HIS A 406 -7.07 7.10 -4.95
C HIS A 406 -5.99 7.04 -3.87
N ASP A 407 -4.97 6.21 -4.05
CA ASP A 407 -3.80 6.15 -3.19
C ASP A 407 -2.73 7.13 -3.67
N GLU A 408 -2.33 8.07 -2.81
CA GLU A 408 -1.27 9.04 -3.04
C GLU A 408 -1.32 9.75 -4.42
N PRO A 409 -2.44 10.43 -4.77
CA PRO A 409 -2.49 11.16 -6.04
C PRO A 409 -1.49 12.32 -6.09
N PRO A 410 -1.08 12.74 -7.30
CA PRO A 410 -0.02 13.73 -7.47
C PRO A 410 -0.37 15.15 -6.97
N TRP A 411 -1.64 15.43 -6.69
CA TRP A 411 -2.06 16.74 -6.17
C TRP A 411 -1.88 16.89 -4.64
N LEU A 412 -1.51 15.81 -3.92
CA LEU A 412 -1.14 15.91 -2.52
C LEU A 412 0.17 16.66 -2.34
N SER A 413 0.27 17.44 -1.26
CA SER A 413 1.45 18.29 -0.99
C SER A 413 2.74 17.46 -0.83
N SER A 414 2.67 16.22 -0.39
CA SER A 414 3.80 15.29 -0.30
C SER A 414 4.35 14.87 -1.68
N ASN A 415 3.52 14.93 -2.72
CA ASN A 415 3.86 14.56 -4.10
C ASN A 415 3.93 15.78 -5.03
N ALA A 416 3.60 16.98 -4.54
CA ALA A 416 3.61 18.23 -5.31
C ALA A 416 5.00 18.59 -5.87
N ASP A 417 6.05 18.02 -5.31
CA ASP A 417 7.44 18.24 -5.75
C ASP A 417 7.81 17.39 -6.99
N LEU A 418 6.92 16.49 -7.46
CA LEU A 418 7.18 15.61 -8.58
C LEU A 418 6.95 16.24 -9.97
N GLY A 419 6.63 17.51 -10.08
CA GLY A 419 6.46 18.14 -11.37
C GLY A 419 5.77 19.50 -11.35
N ASP A 420 5.33 19.99 -12.51
CA ASP A 420 4.61 21.26 -12.66
C ASP A 420 3.37 21.29 -11.75
N VAL A 421 3.59 21.78 -10.52
CA VAL A 421 2.61 21.84 -9.42
C VAL A 421 1.31 22.53 -9.84
N HIS A 422 1.36 23.45 -10.82
CA HIS A 422 0.17 24.13 -11.33
C HIS A 422 -0.69 23.22 -12.23
N ALA A 423 -0.09 22.40 -13.07
CA ALA A 423 -0.83 21.45 -13.91
C ALA A 423 -1.44 20.31 -13.07
N VAL A 424 -0.71 19.85 -12.07
CA VAL A 424 -1.13 18.75 -11.17
C VAL A 424 -2.28 19.18 -10.26
N ARG A 425 -2.24 20.38 -9.68
CA ARG A 425 -3.32 20.88 -8.80
C ARG A 425 -4.64 21.12 -9.51
N GLN A 426 -4.65 21.23 -10.82
CA GLN A 426 -5.87 21.44 -11.61
C GLN A 426 -6.59 20.13 -11.97
N ASN A 427 -5.96 18.97 -11.81
CA ASN A 427 -6.44 17.67 -12.30
C ASN A 427 -6.88 16.70 -11.20
N HIS A 428 -7.47 17.20 -10.09
CA HIS A 428 -8.10 16.34 -9.10
C HIS A 428 -9.63 16.16 -9.22
N PRO A 429 -10.35 16.64 -10.27
CA PRO A 429 -11.80 16.51 -10.35
C PRO A 429 -12.26 15.06 -10.28
N ILE A 430 -11.53 14.13 -10.92
CA ILE A 430 -11.93 12.72 -10.94
C ILE A 430 -11.94 12.10 -9.53
N ASP A 431 -10.98 12.42 -8.66
CA ASP A 431 -10.91 11.86 -7.33
C ASP A 431 -12.07 12.34 -6.46
N GLN A 432 -12.44 13.64 -6.58
CA GLN A 432 -13.61 14.21 -5.91
C GLN A 432 -14.92 13.65 -6.47
N GLU A 433 -15.01 13.44 -7.77
CA GLU A 433 -16.16 12.82 -8.42
C GLU A 433 -16.34 11.36 -7.98
N LEU A 434 -15.24 10.59 -7.90
CA LEU A 434 -15.26 9.22 -7.41
C LEU A 434 -15.68 9.15 -5.95
N LYS A 435 -15.19 10.08 -5.10
CA LYS A 435 -15.68 10.21 -3.72
C LYS A 435 -17.19 10.44 -3.67
N ALA A 436 -17.68 11.45 -4.40
CA ALA A 436 -19.11 11.75 -4.46
C ALA A 436 -19.94 10.58 -5.02
N SER A 437 -19.37 9.83 -5.97
CA SER A 437 -19.96 8.62 -6.50
C SER A 437 -20.04 7.50 -5.45
N PHE A 438 -19.00 7.27 -4.63
CA PHE A 438 -19.05 6.33 -3.50
C PHE A 438 -20.16 6.68 -2.52
N GLU A 439 -20.25 7.96 -2.12
CA GLU A 439 -21.28 8.45 -1.20
C GLU A 439 -22.69 8.21 -1.73
N LYS A 440 -22.88 8.25 -3.04
CA LYS A 440 -24.15 7.95 -3.71
C LYS A 440 -24.41 6.46 -3.86
N LEU A 441 -23.40 5.68 -4.26
CA LEU A 441 -23.51 4.24 -4.49
C LEU A 441 -23.69 3.46 -3.18
N ASP A 442 -23.01 3.88 -2.13
CA ASP A 442 -23.05 3.24 -0.82
C ASP A 442 -22.97 4.25 0.34
N PRO A 443 -24.09 4.91 0.69
CA PRO A 443 -24.14 5.90 1.75
C PRO A 443 -24.01 5.32 3.17
N SER A 444 -23.82 4.01 3.30
CA SER A 444 -23.69 3.34 4.60
C SER A 444 -22.28 3.41 5.19
N ARG A 445 -21.31 4.01 4.46
CA ARG A 445 -19.90 4.13 4.80
C ARG A 445 -19.34 5.48 4.39
N PRO A 446 -18.31 6.00 5.10
CA PRO A 446 -17.57 7.18 4.64
C PRO A 446 -16.78 6.88 3.36
N ALA A 447 -16.46 7.96 2.63
CA ALA A 447 -15.58 7.92 1.48
C ALA A 447 -14.55 9.06 1.52
N LEU A 448 -13.31 8.77 1.09
CA LEU A 448 -12.24 9.75 0.89
C LEU A 448 -11.94 9.87 -0.60
N ALA A 449 -11.54 11.07 -1.03
CA ALA A 449 -11.07 11.29 -2.40
C ALA A 449 -9.66 10.69 -2.59
N ALA A 450 -8.84 10.74 -1.55
CA ALA A 450 -7.51 10.16 -1.57
C ALA A 450 -7.05 9.73 -0.18
N SER A 451 -6.16 8.73 -0.11
CA SER A 451 -5.32 8.51 1.05
C SER A 451 -4.15 9.50 1.05
N GLY A 452 -3.81 10.00 2.23
CA GLY A 452 -2.85 11.09 2.40
C GLY A 452 -3.46 12.51 2.34
N GLU A 453 -4.77 12.67 2.05
CA GLU A 453 -5.46 13.97 2.02
C GLU A 453 -5.82 14.46 3.43
N ILE A 454 -6.54 13.66 4.19
CA ILE A 454 -6.97 13.94 5.58
C ILE A 454 -6.14 13.11 6.56
N ASP A 455 -5.87 11.88 6.21
CA ASP A 455 -4.91 11.00 6.84
C ASP A 455 -3.48 11.34 6.39
N GLN A 456 -2.49 10.84 7.12
CA GLN A 456 -1.08 11.12 6.85
C GLN A 456 -0.29 9.83 6.69
N HIS A 457 0.69 9.88 5.77
CA HIS A 457 1.72 8.86 5.62
C HIS A 457 3.00 9.35 6.31
N LEU A 458 3.26 8.86 7.52
CA LEU A 458 4.38 9.30 8.35
C LEU A 458 5.56 8.36 8.21
N MET A 459 6.45 8.65 7.28
CA MET A 459 7.68 7.89 7.08
C MET A 459 8.88 8.45 7.83
N HIS A 460 8.65 9.02 9.03
CA HIS A 460 9.70 9.53 9.91
C HIS A 460 10.64 8.40 10.35
N GLY A 461 11.92 8.66 10.24
CA GLY A 461 12.94 7.63 10.44
C GLY A 461 13.19 6.76 9.21
N TRP A 462 12.55 7.05 8.08
CA TRP A 462 12.86 6.40 6.80
C TRP A 462 13.05 7.41 5.66
N THR A 463 12.01 7.79 4.93
CA THR A 463 12.13 8.77 3.84
C THR A 463 12.24 10.20 4.36
N THR A 464 11.61 10.49 5.47
CA THR A 464 11.58 11.84 6.08
C THR A 464 12.01 11.77 7.53
N GLY A 465 12.44 12.91 8.06
CA GLY A 465 12.59 13.22 9.46
C GLY A 465 13.39 12.24 10.33
N SER A 466 13.41 12.55 11.61
CA SER A 466 14.03 11.76 12.67
C SER A 466 12.98 11.41 13.74
N TRP A 467 13.36 10.62 14.71
CA TRP A 467 12.53 10.33 15.88
C TRP A 467 12.08 11.60 16.60
N ARG A 468 12.97 12.60 16.74
CA ARG A 468 12.63 13.87 17.38
C ARG A 468 11.52 14.61 16.62
N GLU A 469 11.64 14.68 15.30
CA GLU A 469 10.61 15.35 14.47
C GLU A 469 9.28 14.59 14.50
N LEU A 470 9.31 13.28 14.61
CA LEU A 470 8.08 12.49 14.84
C LEU A 470 7.37 12.92 16.13
N THR A 471 8.12 13.25 17.21
CA THR A 471 7.51 13.68 18.47
C THR A 471 6.85 15.06 18.40
N GLU A 472 7.12 15.83 17.37
CA GLU A 472 6.59 17.18 17.12
C GLU A 472 5.35 17.20 16.22
N VAL A 473 4.99 16.07 15.59
CA VAL A 473 3.80 15.99 14.73
C VAL A 473 2.55 15.57 15.49
N GLU A 474 1.42 16.16 15.12
CA GLU A 474 0.10 15.87 15.69
C GLU A 474 -0.88 15.44 14.57
N PRO A 475 -0.71 14.23 14.04
CA PRO A 475 -1.54 13.76 12.94
C PRO A 475 -2.92 13.31 13.44
N VAL A 476 -3.97 13.58 12.64
CA VAL A 476 -5.33 13.15 12.96
C VAL A 476 -5.50 11.63 12.76
N MET A 477 -4.95 11.11 11.68
CA MET A 477 -4.97 9.69 11.33
C MET A 477 -3.69 9.37 10.59
N VAL A 478 -3.02 8.30 10.96
CA VAL A 478 -1.83 7.83 10.25
C VAL A 478 -2.15 6.50 9.58
N THR A 479 -2.21 6.49 8.26
CA THR A 479 -2.56 5.29 7.48
C THR A 479 -1.35 4.61 6.84
N ALA A 480 -0.15 5.14 7.06
CA ALA A 480 1.11 4.45 6.75
C ALA A 480 2.25 4.97 7.62
N PHE A 481 2.99 4.08 8.30
CA PHE A 481 4.27 4.37 8.96
C PHE A 481 5.15 3.12 8.97
N GLY A 482 6.47 3.29 8.87
CA GLY A 482 7.40 2.15 8.91
C GLY A 482 8.76 2.45 8.31
N ALA A 483 9.59 1.41 8.20
CA ALA A 483 10.89 1.40 7.58
C ALA A 483 11.15 0.06 6.90
N GLN A 484 12.10 0.00 5.99
CA GLN A 484 12.53 -1.26 5.37
C GLN A 484 13.41 -2.10 6.30
N SER A 485 13.41 -3.41 6.06
CA SER A 485 14.42 -4.34 6.56
C SER A 485 14.66 -5.48 5.57
N LEU A 486 15.80 -6.15 5.72
CA LEU A 486 16.09 -7.37 4.99
C LEU A 486 15.17 -8.53 5.46
N PRO A 487 14.83 -9.47 4.57
CA PRO A 487 14.15 -10.71 4.95
C PRO A 487 15.03 -11.53 5.91
N SER A 488 14.43 -12.43 6.68
CA SER A 488 15.16 -13.33 7.58
C SER A 488 16.11 -14.23 6.80
N SER A 489 17.24 -14.61 7.40
CA SER A 489 18.32 -15.36 6.72
C SER A 489 17.87 -16.73 6.16
N ASP A 490 16.87 -17.35 6.80
CA ASP A 490 16.26 -18.63 6.39
C ASP A 490 15.05 -18.47 5.45
N SER A 491 14.74 -17.26 5.00
CA SER A 491 13.61 -16.97 4.12
C SER A 491 13.83 -17.53 2.71
N ALA A 492 12.75 -18.12 2.15
CA ALA A 492 12.74 -18.54 0.74
C ALA A 492 12.89 -17.38 -0.24
N VAL A 493 12.59 -16.15 0.19
CA VAL A 493 12.75 -14.90 -0.58
C VAL A 493 14.15 -14.72 -1.14
N TRP A 494 15.19 -15.19 -0.42
CA TRP A 494 16.58 -15.10 -0.89
C TRP A 494 16.87 -15.85 -2.19
N LYS A 495 16.09 -16.89 -2.52
CA LYS A 495 16.22 -17.61 -3.79
C LYS A 495 15.82 -16.75 -4.99
N GLU A 496 14.94 -15.79 -4.76
CA GLU A 496 14.39 -14.90 -5.78
C GLU A 496 15.15 -13.58 -5.87
N ILE A 497 15.68 -13.07 -4.75
CA ILE A 497 16.56 -11.89 -4.75
C ILE A 497 17.93 -12.19 -5.39
N ALA A 498 18.30 -13.47 -5.53
CA ALA A 498 19.44 -13.96 -6.30
C ALA A 498 20.80 -13.30 -5.96
N ALA A 499 21.02 -12.91 -4.71
CA ALA A 499 22.26 -12.23 -4.34
C ALA A 499 23.28 -13.17 -3.70
N SER A 500 24.46 -13.20 -4.25
CA SER A 500 25.63 -13.78 -3.58
C SER A 500 26.31 -12.68 -2.76
N TRP A 501 26.43 -12.90 -1.45
CA TRP A 501 27.15 -11.97 -0.60
C TRP A 501 28.69 -12.07 -0.81
N PRO A 502 29.47 -10.96 -0.83
CA PRO A 502 29.03 -9.56 -0.73
C PRO A 502 28.42 -9.02 -2.03
N VAL A 503 27.43 -8.14 -1.91
CA VAL A 503 26.80 -7.45 -3.04
C VAL A 503 27.33 -6.02 -3.17
N ALA A 504 27.23 -5.43 -4.35
CA ALA A 504 27.50 -4.02 -4.55
C ALA A 504 26.43 -3.16 -3.85
N ASP A 505 26.78 -1.92 -3.47
CA ASP A 505 25.87 -0.99 -2.79
C ASP A 505 24.65 -0.62 -3.66
N ASP A 506 24.72 -0.83 -4.95
CA ASP A 506 23.69 -0.58 -5.96
C ASP A 506 23.35 -1.82 -6.79
N ASP A 507 23.52 -2.99 -6.19
CA ASP A 507 23.20 -4.27 -6.86
C ASP A 507 21.81 -4.25 -7.49
N ALA A 508 21.75 -4.67 -8.77
CA ALA A 508 20.55 -4.59 -9.56
C ALA A 508 19.41 -5.49 -9.00
N SER A 509 19.75 -6.68 -8.48
CA SER A 509 18.78 -7.60 -7.89
C SER A 509 18.21 -7.05 -6.58
N TRP A 510 19.03 -6.42 -5.76
CA TRP A 510 18.62 -5.78 -4.52
C TRP A 510 17.73 -4.55 -4.78
N ARG A 511 18.12 -3.73 -5.77
CA ARG A 511 17.28 -2.59 -6.19
C ARG A 511 15.94 -3.04 -6.73
N PHE A 512 15.94 -4.06 -7.58
CA PHE A 512 14.71 -4.67 -8.09
C PHE A 512 13.83 -5.24 -6.96
N ALA A 513 14.44 -5.80 -5.91
CA ALA A 513 13.77 -6.22 -4.69
C ALA A 513 13.32 -5.05 -3.78
N GLY A 514 13.59 -3.80 -4.15
CA GLY A 514 13.13 -2.62 -3.42
C GLY A 514 14.16 -1.97 -2.49
N PHE A 515 15.43 -2.38 -2.51
CA PHE A 515 16.48 -1.80 -1.68
C PHE A 515 16.68 -0.30 -1.95
N GLN A 516 16.65 0.51 -0.90
CA GLN A 516 16.78 1.97 -0.94
C GLN A 516 18.13 2.42 -0.33
N PRO A 517 19.27 2.31 -1.02
CA PRO A 517 20.58 2.47 -0.43
C PRO A 517 20.79 3.82 0.28
N VAL A 518 20.25 4.90 -0.26
CA VAL A 518 20.34 6.24 0.35
C VAL A 518 19.69 6.26 1.74
N ASN A 519 18.47 5.76 1.86
CA ASN A 519 17.78 5.72 3.16
C ASN A 519 18.54 4.82 4.15
N TRP A 520 19.00 3.66 3.72
CA TRP A 520 19.79 2.75 4.57
C TRP A 520 21.05 3.40 5.11
N ALA A 521 21.79 4.11 4.25
CA ALA A 521 22.99 4.84 4.67
C ALA A 521 22.64 6.02 5.58
N GLU A 522 21.62 6.82 5.25
CA GLU A 522 21.18 7.96 6.05
C GLU A 522 20.69 7.57 7.44
N ARG A 523 20.01 6.45 7.56
CA ARG A 523 19.46 5.97 8.85
C ARG A 523 20.50 5.26 9.72
N GLY A 524 21.71 5.08 9.23
CA GLY A 524 22.82 4.51 10.00
C GLY A 524 22.83 2.98 10.06
N VAL A 525 21.94 2.32 9.30
CA VAL A 525 22.00 0.87 9.07
C VAL A 525 23.20 0.55 8.17
N GLY A 526 23.51 1.43 7.22
CA GLY A 526 24.69 1.36 6.36
C GLY A 526 24.42 0.68 5.01
N LEU A 527 25.43 0.69 4.16
CA LEU A 527 25.43 0.04 2.85
C LEU A 527 26.08 -1.34 2.93
N PRO A 528 25.81 -2.25 1.98
CA PRO A 528 26.41 -3.60 1.94
C PRO A 528 27.93 -3.60 2.05
N SER A 529 28.63 -2.68 1.35
CA SER A 529 30.09 -2.59 1.37
C SER A 529 30.70 -2.29 2.74
N GLY A 530 29.93 -1.72 3.66
CA GLY A 530 30.36 -1.40 5.03
C GLY A 530 30.04 -2.50 6.05
N GLN A 531 29.43 -3.62 5.64
CA GLN A 531 28.98 -4.68 6.54
C GLN A 531 29.97 -5.85 6.61
N GLN A 532 30.06 -6.50 7.77
CA GLN A 532 30.97 -7.64 7.99
C GLN A 532 30.45 -8.90 7.28
N ASN A 533 29.17 -9.19 7.40
CA ASN A 533 28.49 -10.32 6.78
C ASN A 533 26.98 -10.05 6.65
N LEU A 534 26.28 -10.91 5.90
CA LEU A 534 24.86 -10.76 5.64
C LEU A 534 24.02 -10.91 6.92
N GLU A 535 24.36 -11.84 7.81
CA GLU A 535 23.59 -12.12 9.03
C GLU A 535 23.56 -10.89 9.94
N SER A 536 24.70 -10.27 10.21
CA SER A 536 24.78 -9.04 11.03
C SER A 536 24.04 -7.87 10.38
N TYR A 537 24.01 -7.82 9.05
CA TYR A 537 23.28 -6.78 8.32
C TYR A 537 21.76 -7.00 8.40
N ILE A 538 21.32 -8.26 8.28
CA ILE A 538 19.92 -8.63 8.51
C ILE A 538 19.48 -8.22 9.91
N GLU A 539 20.23 -8.63 10.94
CA GLU A 539 19.94 -8.31 12.34
C GLU A 539 19.86 -6.80 12.59
N ALA A 540 20.83 -6.03 12.09
CA ALA A 540 20.86 -4.57 12.24
C ALA A 540 19.65 -3.91 11.57
N SER A 541 19.31 -4.33 10.35
CA SER A 541 18.19 -3.77 9.60
C SER A 541 16.84 -4.10 10.24
N GLN A 542 16.67 -5.32 10.71
CA GLN A 542 15.43 -5.77 11.36
C GLN A 542 15.26 -5.13 12.74
N ALA A 543 16.34 -4.94 13.50
CA ALA A 543 16.30 -4.20 14.76
C ALA A 543 15.90 -2.74 14.51
N TYR A 544 16.46 -2.11 13.49
CA TYR A 544 16.09 -0.75 13.09
C TYR A 544 14.60 -0.64 12.75
N GLN A 545 14.09 -1.51 11.89
CA GLN A 545 12.66 -1.54 11.53
C GLN A 545 11.78 -1.72 12.79
N ALA A 546 12.15 -2.63 13.68
CA ALA A 546 11.40 -2.90 14.91
C ALA A 546 11.33 -1.65 15.82
N ASP A 547 12.43 -0.91 15.95
CA ASP A 547 12.47 0.33 16.73
C ASP A 547 11.59 1.42 16.09
N VAL A 548 11.67 1.64 14.76
CA VAL A 548 10.81 2.60 14.05
C VAL A 548 9.34 2.28 14.29
N VAL A 549 8.95 1.01 14.08
CA VAL A 549 7.56 0.58 14.19
C VAL A 549 7.04 0.73 15.61
N ARG A 550 7.81 0.32 16.62
CA ARG A 550 7.43 0.43 18.02
C ARG A 550 7.25 1.88 18.44
N LEU A 551 8.26 2.70 18.20
CA LEU A 551 8.28 4.08 18.66
C LEU A 551 7.20 4.93 17.98
N ALA A 552 6.97 4.73 16.67
CA ALA A 552 5.89 5.42 15.98
C ALA A 552 4.52 5.01 16.54
N ALA A 553 4.27 3.70 16.69
CA ALA A 553 3.01 3.19 17.21
C ALA A 553 2.74 3.68 18.64
N GLU A 554 3.74 3.65 19.53
CA GLU A 554 3.62 4.14 20.91
C GLU A 554 3.34 5.64 20.96
N HIS A 555 4.08 6.41 20.15
CA HIS A 555 3.92 7.87 20.09
C HIS A 555 2.52 8.30 19.63
N LEU A 556 2.00 7.63 18.58
CA LEU A 556 0.66 7.91 18.07
C LEU A 556 -0.42 7.52 19.09
N ARG A 557 -0.23 6.43 19.82
CA ARG A 557 -1.17 5.98 20.85
C ARG A 557 -1.22 6.91 22.09
N ILE A 558 -0.11 7.54 22.46
CA ILE A 558 -0.11 8.56 23.52
C ILE A 558 -1.07 9.70 23.20
N ARG A 559 -1.30 9.98 21.93
CA ARG A 559 -2.18 11.06 21.45
C ARG A 559 -3.60 10.61 21.13
N LYS A 560 -3.96 9.40 21.56
CA LYS A 560 -5.28 8.80 21.34
C LYS A 560 -6.39 9.77 21.71
N PHE A 561 -7.28 10.08 20.75
CA PHE A 561 -8.46 10.93 20.87
C PHE A 561 -8.22 12.41 21.27
N GLU A 562 -6.98 12.81 21.42
CA GLU A 562 -6.59 14.21 21.56
C GLU A 562 -6.26 14.83 20.20
N SER A 563 -5.30 14.25 19.49
CA SER A 563 -4.91 14.67 18.13
C SER A 563 -4.78 13.49 17.17
N CYS A 564 -4.87 12.21 17.62
CA CYS A 564 -4.72 11.02 16.77
C CYS A 564 -5.84 10.00 17.04
N TRP A 565 -6.41 9.45 15.97
CA TRP A 565 -7.51 8.45 16.02
C TRP A 565 -7.12 7.08 15.47
N GLY A 566 -5.93 6.91 14.94
CA GLY A 566 -5.46 5.61 14.48
C GLY A 566 -4.07 5.64 13.85
N ALA A 567 -3.48 4.44 13.78
CA ALA A 567 -2.13 4.24 13.29
C ALA A 567 -2.02 2.91 12.54
N PHE A 568 -1.56 2.94 11.28
CA PHE A 568 -1.44 1.78 10.40
C PHE A 568 0.02 1.55 10.02
N ALA A 569 0.56 0.38 10.38
CA ALA A 569 1.91 -0.02 9.97
C ALA A 569 1.96 -0.37 8.49
N TYR A 570 3.00 0.03 7.80
CA TYR A 570 3.22 -0.22 6.38
C TYR A 570 4.36 -1.22 6.18
N HIS A 571 4.14 -2.49 5.75
CA HIS A 571 2.91 -3.25 5.54
C HIS A 571 2.79 -4.42 6.55
N LEU A 572 1.65 -5.14 6.56
CA LEU A 572 1.55 -6.41 7.28
C LEU A 572 2.47 -7.48 6.67
N VAL A 573 2.51 -7.59 5.35
CA VAL A 573 3.31 -8.57 4.61
C VAL A 573 3.87 -7.93 3.34
N ASP A 574 5.11 -8.24 2.99
CA ASP A 574 5.69 -7.83 1.70
C ASP A 574 4.95 -8.51 0.53
N PRO A 575 4.48 -7.76 -0.50
CA PRO A 575 3.64 -8.30 -1.58
C PRO A 575 4.39 -9.13 -2.61
N PHE A 576 5.69 -9.10 -2.60
CA PHE A 576 6.60 -9.82 -3.50
C PHE A 576 7.88 -10.18 -2.74
N PRO A 577 8.82 -10.96 -3.31
CA PRO A 577 10.14 -11.19 -2.74
C PRO A 577 10.93 -9.88 -2.64
N ALA A 578 10.79 -9.20 -1.50
CA ALA A 578 11.22 -7.83 -1.31
C ALA A 578 12.24 -7.65 -0.19
N ILE A 579 13.08 -6.62 -0.34
CA ILE A 579 13.72 -5.90 0.75
C ILE A 579 12.75 -4.77 1.11
N GLY A 580 11.78 -5.09 1.96
CA GLY A 580 10.55 -4.32 2.06
C GLY A 580 10.21 -3.85 3.47
N PHE A 581 9.07 -3.17 3.52
CA PHE A 581 8.51 -2.62 4.76
C PHE A 581 7.68 -3.64 5.56
N GLY A 582 7.39 -4.82 4.97
CA GLY A 582 6.55 -5.82 5.60
C GLY A 582 7.03 -6.19 7.00
N LEU A 583 6.07 -6.33 7.93
CA LEU A 583 6.29 -6.93 9.25
C LEU A 583 6.57 -8.43 9.12
N MET A 584 6.11 -9.01 8.04
CA MET A 584 6.47 -10.32 7.51
C MET A 584 7.05 -10.16 6.11
N ASP A 585 7.98 -11.01 5.73
CA ASP A 585 8.46 -11.07 4.35
C ASP A 585 7.43 -11.73 3.41
N GLY A 586 7.71 -11.72 2.10
CA GLY A 586 6.82 -12.30 1.09
C GLY A 586 6.54 -13.80 1.26
N ALA A 587 7.40 -14.52 1.97
CA ALA A 587 7.20 -15.92 2.36
C ALA A 587 6.44 -16.09 3.69
N ARG A 588 5.92 -15.01 4.29
CA ARG A 588 5.23 -14.95 5.60
C ARG A 588 6.12 -15.30 6.78
N ARG A 589 7.44 -15.15 6.67
CA ARG A 589 8.33 -15.21 7.83
C ARG A 589 8.20 -13.91 8.64
N PRO A 590 7.88 -13.98 9.93
CA PRO A 590 7.79 -12.79 10.77
C PRO A 590 9.17 -12.17 10.97
N LYS A 591 9.24 -10.84 10.84
CA LYS A 591 10.40 -10.06 11.23
C LYS A 591 10.22 -9.55 12.67
N PRO A 592 11.27 -9.14 13.41
CA PRO A 592 11.17 -8.60 14.77
C PRO A 592 10.18 -7.42 14.88
N ALA A 593 9.96 -6.68 13.82
CA ALA A 593 9.00 -5.58 13.77
C ALA A 593 7.55 -6.03 14.00
N LEU A 594 7.17 -7.27 13.66
CA LEU A 594 5.85 -7.81 13.99
C LEU A 594 5.66 -7.93 15.50
N ALA A 595 6.65 -8.46 16.21
CA ALA A 595 6.62 -8.56 17.68
C ALA A 595 6.63 -7.14 18.32
N ALA A 596 7.38 -6.22 17.75
CA ALA A 596 7.43 -4.83 18.20
C ALA A 596 6.07 -4.12 18.05
N LEU A 597 5.37 -4.32 16.92
CA LEU A 597 4.01 -3.82 16.73
C LEU A 597 3.02 -4.49 17.68
N THR A 598 3.10 -5.81 17.83
CA THR A 598 2.24 -6.59 18.76
C THR A 598 2.34 -6.01 20.16
N GLU A 599 3.56 -5.74 20.61
CA GLU A 599 3.81 -5.15 21.91
C GLU A 599 3.26 -3.74 21.99
N ALA A 600 3.55 -2.88 21.00
CA ALA A 600 3.08 -1.51 20.94
C ALA A 600 1.55 -1.41 20.87
N PHE A 601 0.87 -2.39 20.26
CA PHE A 601 -0.58 -2.44 20.10
C PHE A 601 -1.31 -3.25 21.18
N LYS A 602 -0.63 -3.74 22.22
CA LYS A 602 -1.32 -4.33 23.38
C LYS A 602 -2.47 -3.40 23.84
N PRO A 603 -3.64 -3.97 24.16
CA PRO A 603 -4.79 -3.12 24.51
C PRO A 603 -4.51 -2.14 25.65
N THR A 604 -4.00 -2.62 26.79
CA THR A 604 -3.65 -1.76 27.93
C THR A 604 -2.15 -1.71 28.11
N ARG A 605 -1.59 -0.49 28.10
CA ARG A 605 -0.13 -0.26 28.21
C ARG A 605 0.23 0.89 29.12
N VAL A 606 1.43 0.78 29.71
CA VAL A 606 2.21 1.94 30.17
C VAL A 606 3.30 2.24 29.15
N ILE A 607 3.36 3.46 28.66
CA ILE A 607 4.34 3.93 27.65
C ILE A 607 5.28 4.93 28.32
N VAL A 608 6.58 4.81 28.04
CA VAL A 608 7.61 5.74 28.49
C VAL A 608 7.96 6.68 27.36
N GLU A 609 7.53 7.94 27.46
CA GLU A 609 7.79 8.99 26.48
C GLU A 609 8.96 9.87 26.96
N PRO A 610 10.11 9.86 26.27
CA PRO A 610 11.19 10.79 26.62
C PRO A 610 10.81 12.21 26.23
N LEU A 611 11.03 13.18 27.16
CA LEU A 611 10.73 14.61 26.95
C LEU A 611 11.99 15.41 26.67
N THR A 612 13.13 14.99 27.23
CA THR A 612 14.42 15.64 27.04
C THR A 612 15.41 14.61 26.52
N PHE A 613 15.86 14.77 25.28
CA PHE A 613 16.87 13.89 24.70
C PHE A 613 17.44 14.49 23.41
N GLU A 614 18.60 14.01 23.03
CA GLU A 614 19.15 14.18 21.69
C GLU A 614 19.02 12.85 20.93
N PRO A 615 18.53 12.87 19.68
CA PRO A 615 18.42 11.65 18.90
C PRO A 615 19.82 11.13 18.58
N ASP A 616 20.09 9.87 18.95
CA ASP A 616 21.23 9.11 18.43
C ASP A 616 20.75 8.21 17.30
N ARG A 617 21.67 7.74 16.52
CA ARG A 617 21.39 6.84 15.40
C ARG A 617 21.50 5.38 15.84
N PRO A 618 20.60 4.56 15.35
CA PRO A 618 19.43 4.84 14.50
C PRO A 618 18.22 5.34 15.29
N PHE A 619 18.05 5.01 16.56
CA PHE A 619 17.01 5.45 17.49
C PHE A 619 17.49 5.47 18.93
N GLY A 620 18.77 5.60 19.17
CA GLY A 620 19.30 5.81 20.49
C GLY A 620 18.76 7.11 21.10
N ILE A 621 18.61 7.10 22.39
CA ILE A 621 18.25 8.28 23.17
C ILE A 621 19.50 8.70 23.92
N LEU A 622 20.05 9.85 23.55
CA LEU A 622 21.17 10.47 24.22
C LEU A 622 20.68 11.59 25.10
N GLN A 623 21.33 11.73 26.25
CA GLN A 623 21.08 12.79 27.20
C GLN A 623 22.40 13.49 27.56
N ARG A 624 22.39 14.80 27.58
CA ARG A 624 23.54 15.56 28.07
C ARG A 624 23.61 15.52 29.60
N PRO A 625 24.79 15.41 30.22
CA PRO A 625 24.93 15.33 31.66
C PRO A 625 24.62 16.69 32.38
N ASP A 626 24.66 17.79 31.64
CA ASP A 626 24.32 19.14 32.11
C ASP A 626 22.84 19.50 31.98
N VAL A 627 22.01 18.59 31.48
CA VAL A 627 20.57 18.75 31.34
C VAL A 627 19.86 17.65 32.12
N ALA A 628 18.81 18.00 32.87
CA ALA A 628 18.00 17.00 33.56
C ALA A 628 17.28 16.11 32.53
N PHE A 629 17.37 14.80 32.72
CA PHE A 629 16.56 13.84 31.92
C PHE A 629 15.13 13.85 32.44
N SER A 630 14.19 13.93 31.53
CA SER A 630 12.76 13.83 31.87
C SER A 630 12.06 12.86 30.90
N ALA A 631 11.19 12.02 31.45
CA ALA A 631 10.33 11.12 30.68
C ALA A 631 8.94 11.10 31.32
N ARG A 632 7.90 11.10 30.50
CA ARG A 632 6.50 10.97 30.90
C ARG A 632 6.09 9.51 30.89
N LEU A 633 5.42 9.04 31.92
CA LEU A 633 4.78 7.73 31.96
C LEU A 633 3.30 7.91 31.62
N VAL A 634 2.86 7.31 30.52
CA VAL A 634 1.51 7.47 29.99
C VAL A 634 0.81 6.12 29.98
N VAL A 635 -0.43 6.08 30.48
CA VAL A 635 -1.28 4.88 30.45
C VAL A 635 -2.27 5.04 29.30
N VAL A 636 -2.27 4.07 28.38
CA VAL A 636 -3.23 3.97 27.29
C VAL A 636 -4.05 2.69 27.47
N ASN A 637 -5.32 2.77 27.15
CA ASN A 637 -6.20 1.61 27.23
C ASN A 637 -7.18 1.56 26.04
N ASP A 638 -7.27 0.39 25.41
CA ASP A 638 -8.22 0.04 24.35
C ASP A 638 -9.04 -1.21 24.72
N ASP A 639 -8.83 -1.78 25.93
CA ASP A 639 -9.59 -2.90 26.42
C ASP A 639 -10.86 -2.44 27.11
N PRO A 640 -12.05 -2.80 26.59
CA PRO A 640 -13.31 -2.34 27.20
C PRO A 640 -13.58 -2.97 28.58
N GLU A 641 -12.88 -4.05 28.93
CA GLU A 641 -13.04 -4.74 30.24
C GLU A 641 -12.06 -4.24 31.30
N VAL A 642 -11.09 -3.41 30.91
CA VAL A 642 -10.07 -2.88 31.82
C VAL A 642 -10.31 -1.40 32.08
N SER A 643 -10.48 -1.04 33.34
CA SER A 643 -10.58 0.36 33.79
C SER A 643 -10.41 0.45 35.32
N GLY A 644 -10.39 1.67 35.88
CA GLY A 644 -10.39 1.93 37.30
C GLY A 644 -9.00 2.16 37.89
N ARG A 645 -8.87 2.03 39.22
CA ARG A 645 -7.63 2.37 39.92
C ARG A 645 -6.50 1.41 39.66
N GLY A 646 -5.38 1.96 39.20
CA GLY A 646 -4.12 1.26 38.99
C GLY A 646 -2.97 1.94 39.73
N VAL A 647 -1.82 1.31 39.71
CA VAL A 647 -0.56 1.84 40.24
C VAL A 647 0.53 1.69 39.19
N VAL A 648 1.18 2.77 38.85
CA VAL A 648 2.39 2.74 38.02
C VAL A 648 3.60 2.78 38.96
N ARG A 649 4.40 1.70 38.96
CA ARG A 649 5.71 1.64 39.61
C ARG A 649 6.81 1.85 38.61
N TRP A 650 7.81 2.61 38.93
CA TRP A 650 8.94 2.87 38.06
C TRP A 650 10.26 2.84 38.79
N SER A 651 11.34 2.50 38.04
CA SER A 651 12.70 2.60 38.54
C SER A 651 13.66 2.98 37.42
N VAL A 652 14.68 3.79 37.79
CA VAL A 652 15.78 4.10 36.86
C VAL A 652 17.06 3.53 37.43
N THR A 653 17.72 2.71 36.65
CA THR A 653 18.98 2.04 37.03
C THR A 653 20.07 2.43 36.04
N ARG A 654 21.24 2.82 36.54
CA ARG A 654 22.46 2.96 35.72
C ARG A 654 23.03 1.57 35.44
N GLU A 655 23.18 1.21 34.17
CA GLU A 655 23.75 -0.06 33.76
C GLU A 655 25.29 0.00 33.84
N ARG A 656 25.95 -1.13 34.03
CA ARG A 656 27.42 -1.16 34.09
C ARG A 656 28.00 -1.16 32.69
N ALA A 657 28.91 -0.22 32.41
CA ALA A 657 29.81 -0.35 31.29
C ALA A 657 30.63 -1.65 31.43
N GLY A 658 30.66 -2.49 30.37
CA GLY A 658 31.21 -3.85 30.38
C GLY A 658 32.60 -3.96 31.03
N LYS A 659 32.79 -5.12 31.63
CA LYS A 659 34.00 -5.74 32.17
C LYS A 659 35.32 -4.89 32.20
N ARG A 660 35.52 -4.15 33.27
CA ARG A 660 36.90 -3.85 33.74
C ARG A 660 37.16 -4.59 35.05
N ARG A 661 38.08 -5.55 35.01
CA ARG A 661 38.59 -6.27 36.20
C ARG A 661 39.38 -5.29 37.09
N GLY A 662 39.11 -5.27 38.38
CA GLY A 662 39.98 -4.63 39.39
C GLY A 662 39.24 -3.82 40.44
N ALA A 663 39.89 -3.38 41.47
CA ALA A 663 39.42 -2.76 42.74
C ALA A 663 38.50 -1.53 42.69
N ARG A 664 38.08 -1.10 41.49
CA ARG A 664 37.04 -0.08 41.26
C ARG A 664 35.59 -0.58 41.49
N LEU A 665 35.40 -1.88 41.57
CA LEU A 665 34.10 -2.52 41.74
C LEU A 665 33.39 -2.19 43.08
N ILE A 666 34.14 -1.87 44.14
CA ILE A 666 33.56 -1.58 45.46
C ILE A 666 33.08 -0.11 45.53
N ARG A 667 33.76 0.80 44.84
CA ARG A 667 33.35 2.22 44.83
C ARG A 667 32.10 2.44 43.98
N ASP A 668 31.95 1.74 42.85
CA ASP A 668 30.77 1.84 41.98
C ASP A 668 29.53 1.16 42.59
N ALA A 669 29.71 0.17 43.46
CA ALA A 669 28.59 -0.46 44.18
C ALA A 669 27.96 0.47 45.24
N MET A 670 28.73 1.43 45.78
CA MET A 670 28.23 2.41 46.75
C MET A 670 27.58 3.65 46.10
N GLN A 671 27.71 3.86 44.77
CA GLN A 671 27.10 4.98 44.03
C GLN A 671 25.82 4.56 43.23
N ARG A 672 25.19 3.44 43.56
CA ARG A 672 23.89 3.10 43.03
C ARG A 672 22.81 4.01 43.58
N LYS A 673 22.67 5.24 43.09
CA LYS A 673 21.40 5.92 43.20
C LYS A 673 20.42 5.25 42.22
N SER A 674 19.64 4.30 42.70
CA SER A 674 18.44 3.87 41.98
C SER A 674 17.35 4.90 42.35
N TYR A 675 16.82 5.53 41.31
CA TYR A 675 15.61 6.34 41.47
C TYR A 675 14.43 5.41 41.27
N ALA A 676 13.48 5.44 42.17
CA ALA A 676 12.27 4.62 42.05
C ALA A 676 11.10 5.38 42.66
N GLY A 677 9.92 5.10 42.15
CA GLY A 677 8.71 5.70 42.67
C GLY A 677 7.47 4.87 42.29
N MET A 678 6.37 5.29 42.84
CA MET A 678 5.05 4.79 42.46
C MET A 678 4.03 5.89 42.49
N VAL A 679 3.02 5.81 41.65
CA VAL A 679 1.92 6.75 41.58
C VAL A 679 0.61 6.02 41.29
N ASP A 680 -0.44 6.43 41.97
CA ASP A 680 -1.78 5.99 41.67
C ASP A 680 -2.24 6.64 40.37
N VAL A 681 -2.92 5.87 39.52
CA VAL A 681 -3.48 6.34 38.25
C VAL A 681 -4.89 5.80 38.09
N GLU A 682 -5.79 6.65 37.58
CA GLU A 682 -7.06 6.20 37.07
C GLU A 682 -6.84 5.73 35.64
N VAL A 683 -6.96 4.42 35.42
CA VAL A 683 -6.78 3.80 34.10
C VAL A 683 -7.95 4.24 33.22
N PRO A 684 -7.71 4.90 32.09
CA PRO A 684 -8.80 5.37 31.20
C PRO A 684 -9.60 4.19 30.68
N THR A 685 -10.88 4.41 30.38
CA THR A 685 -11.67 3.43 29.64
C THR A 685 -11.15 3.31 28.19
N ALA A 686 -11.57 2.27 27.48
CA ALA A 686 -11.20 2.07 26.08
C ALA A 686 -11.61 3.22 25.14
N PHE A 687 -12.51 4.09 25.61
CA PHE A 687 -13.13 5.17 24.83
C PHE A 687 -12.65 6.57 25.24
N GLU A 688 -11.64 6.63 26.10
CA GLU A 688 -11.08 7.88 26.61
C GLU A 688 -9.66 8.12 26.08
N PRO A 689 -9.19 9.36 26.12
CA PRO A 689 -7.79 9.69 25.82
C PRO A 689 -6.80 8.98 26.74
N ALA A 690 -5.54 8.95 26.33
CA ALA A 690 -4.46 8.47 27.17
C ALA A 690 -4.27 9.37 28.41
N VAL A 691 -3.81 8.79 29.52
CA VAL A 691 -3.64 9.53 30.80
C VAL A 691 -2.17 9.57 31.20
N SER A 692 -1.64 10.76 31.44
CA SER A 692 -0.31 10.92 32.00
C SER A 692 -0.34 10.56 33.51
N ALA A 693 0.36 9.49 33.86
CA ALA A 693 0.48 9.05 35.25
C ALA A 693 1.44 9.94 36.06
N THR A 694 2.64 10.17 35.49
CA THR A 694 3.67 11.03 36.15
C THR A 694 4.78 11.39 35.17
N THR A 695 5.58 12.37 35.53
CA THR A 695 6.85 12.68 34.89
C THR A 695 8.01 12.27 35.79
N VAL A 696 8.87 11.39 35.29
CA VAL A 696 10.11 10.99 35.96
C VAL A 696 11.21 11.97 35.57
N THR A 697 11.86 12.59 36.53
CA THR A 697 12.96 13.52 36.30
C THR A 697 14.21 13.07 37.06
N LEU A 698 15.33 12.97 36.34
CA LEU A 698 16.66 12.75 36.92
C LEU A 698 17.44 14.05 36.81
N PRO A 699 17.71 14.71 37.93
CA PRO A 699 18.50 15.93 37.92
C PRO A 699 19.97 15.60 37.61
N LEU A 700 20.52 16.22 36.56
CA LEU A 700 21.94 16.14 36.18
C LEU A 700 22.53 14.72 36.31
N PRO A 701 22.10 13.77 35.47
CA PRO A 701 22.55 12.41 35.56
C PRO A 701 24.05 12.29 35.18
N ALA A 702 24.79 11.43 35.88
CA ALA A 702 26.18 11.14 35.54
C ALA A 702 26.30 10.36 34.24
N GLU A 703 27.41 10.50 33.50
CA GLU A 703 27.64 9.77 32.25
C GLU A 703 27.52 8.25 32.43
N GLY A 704 26.91 7.56 31.45
CA GLY A 704 26.72 6.13 31.42
C GLY A 704 25.38 5.71 30.81
N ASP A 705 25.18 4.41 30.72
CA ASP A 705 23.95 3.83 30.20
C ASP A 705 22.91 3.67 31.32
N TYR A 706 21.70 4.01 31.03
CA TYR A 706 20.56 3.98 31.96
C TYR A 706 19.41 3.19 31.40
N ARG A 707 18.63 2.58 32.30
CA ARG A 707 17.38 1.90 32.01
C ARG A 707 16.29 2.42 32.93
N LEU A 708 15.25 2.98 32.33
CA LEU A 708 14.00 3.33 33.02
C LEU A 708 12.98 2.21 32.74
N GLU A 709 12.54 1.57 33.82
CA GLU A 709 11.50 0.55 33.80
C GLU A 709 10.23 1.11 34.44
N ALA A 710 9.07 0.80 33.85
CA ALA A 710 7.75 1.11 34.41
C ALA A 710 6.85 -0.12 34.37
N ALA A 711 5.98 -0.27 35.36
CA ALA A 711 5.02 -1.38 35.44
C ALA A 711 3.66 -0.85 35.90
N LEU A 712 2.62 -1.13 35.13
CA LEU A 712 1.22 -0.86 35.48
C LEU A 712 0.64 -2.08 36.22
N THR A 713 0.04 -1.85 37.39
CA THR A 713 -0.63 -2.87 38.20
C THR A 713 -2.06 -2.44 38.47
N ILE A 714 -3.01 -3.35 38.25
CA ILE A 714 -4.46 -3.17 38.55
C ILE A 714 -4.90 -4.33 39.43
N GLY A 715 -5.58 -4.06 40.52
CA GLY A 715 -6.06 -5.12 41.43
C GLY A 715 -4.95 -6.03 41.94
N GLY A 716 -3.72 -5.56 42.11
CA GLY A 716 -2.55 -6.34 42.52
C GLY A 716 -1.88 -7.16 41.40
N ARG A 717 -2.45 -7.20 40.22
CA ARG A 717 -1.89 -7.93 39.05
C ARG A 717 -1.13 -6.95 38.15
N VAL A 718 0.08 -7.33 37.72
CA VAL A 718 0.83 -6.58 36.69
C VAL A 718 0.13 -6.79 35.34
N ILE A 719 -0.30 -5.68 34.75
CA ILE A 719 -0.98 -5.64 33.45
C ILE A 719 0.04 -5.46 32.34
N ASP A 720 0.97 -4.51 32.49
CA ASP A 720 1.99 -4.25 31.48
C ASP A 720 3.31 -3.76 32.10
N ARG A 721 4.37 -3.88 31.31
CA ARG A 721 5.72 -3.38 31.64
C ARG A 721 6.28 -2.66 30.43
N ALA A 722 6.98 -1.57 30.66
CA ALA A 722 7.69 -0.80 29.64
C ALA A 722 9.12 -0.55 30.07
N GLU A 723 10.00 -0.42 29.11
CA GLU A 723 11.42 -0.14 29.30
C GLU A 723 11.86 0.95 28.31
N LEU A 724 12.67 1.90 28.80
CA LEU A 724 13.38 2.87 27.98
C LEU A 724 14.86 2.82 28.35
N ARG A 725 15.73 2.65 27.35
CA ARG A 725 17.17 2.76 27.51
C ARG A 725 17.65 4.08 26.96
N PHE A 726 18.57 4.73 27.67
CA PHE A 726 19.20 5.97 27.22
C PHE A 726 20.64 6.07 27.74
N THR A 727 21.48 6.78 26.98
CA THR A 727 22.89 6.99 27.33
C THR A 727 23.09 8.46 27.68
N VAL A 728 23.69 8.71 28.86
CA VAL A 728 24.13 10.04 29.25
C VAL A 728 25.59 10.23 28.85
N THR A 729 25.86 11.23 28.01
CA THR A 729 27.21 11.50 27.50
C THR A 729 27.45 12.99 27.26
N SER A 730 28.67 13.46 27.56
CA SER A 730 29.15 14.78 27.18
C SER A 730 29.59 14.87 25.73
N THR A 731 29.86 13.71 25.11
CA THR A 731 30.30 13.61 23.71
C THR A 731 29.12 13.20 22.85
N LEU A 732 28.38 14.16 22.32
CA LEU A 732 27.36 13.89 21.32
C LEU A 732 28.08 13.46 20.02
N PRO A 733 27.61 12.38 19.37
CA PRO A 733 28.15 12.02 18.09
C PRO A 733 27.86 13.17 17.10
N GLY A 734 28.93 13.80 16.62
CA GLY A 734 28.80 14.74 15.50
C GLY A 734 28.31 14.04 14.24
N PRO A 735 27.87 14.80 13.23
CA PRO A 735 27.51 14.20 11.95
C PRO A 735 28.71 13.42 11.43
N ARG A 736 28.61 12.08 11.40
CA ARG A 736 29.69 11.24 10.90
C ARG A 736 29.84 11.49 9.41
N PRO A 737 31.06 11.78 8.91
CA PRO A 737 31.32 11.80 7.49
C PRO A 737 30.87 10.44 6.88
N ARG A 738 30.18 10.47 5.77
CA ARG A 738 29.72 9.28 5.04
C ARG A 738 30.26 9.34 3.61
N PRO A 739 31.56 9.12 3.44
CA PRO A 739 32.20 9.24 2.12
C PRO A 739 31.62 8.28 1.10
N GLU A 740 31.20 7.08 1.53
CA GLU A 740 30.52 6.10 0.70
C GLU A 740 29.15 6.62 0.19
N LEU A 741 28.36 7.24 1.04
CA LEU A 741 27.07 7.83 0.64
C LEU A 741 27.28 9.07 -0.22
N ALA A 742 28.28 9.90 0.10
CA ALA A 742 28.62 11.06 -0.70
C ALA A 742 29.03 10.68 -2.12
N ARG A 743 29.87 9.64 -2.27
CA ARG A 743 30.24 9.08 -3.56
C ARG A 743 29.06 8.50 -4.30
N TYR A 744 28.26 7.69 -3.63
CA TYR A 744 27.06 7.08 -4.20
C TYR A 744 26.07 8.13 -4.74
N LEU A 745 25.81 9.20 -3.98
CA LEU A 745 24.95 10.28 -4.42
C LEU A 745 25.54 11.05 -5.59
N ALA A 746 26.84 11.34 -5.56
CA ALA A 746 27.54 12.04 -6.62
C ALA A 746 27.45 11.27 -7.96
N GLU A 747 27.67 9.96 -7.92
CA GLU A 747 27.61 9.09 -9.11
C GLU A 747 26.19 8.94 -9.68
N ARG A 748 25.15 9.20 -8.87
CA ARG A 748 23.75 9.00 -9.24
C ARG A 748 22.95 10.29 -9.51
N LEU A 749 23.53 11.43 -9.19
CA LEU A 749 22.90 12.73 -9.43
C LEU A 749 23.31 13.36 -10.75
N ALA A 750 24.21 12.75 -11.51
CA ALA A 750 24.62 13.25 -12.80
C ALA A 750 24.46 12.21 -13.90
N ASP A 751 23.96 12.65 -15.03
CA ASP A 751 24.15 11.93 -16.28
C ASP A 751 25.60 12.19 -16.75
N LEU A 752 26.46 11.20 -16.55
CA LEU A 752 27.89 11.26 -16.83
C LEU A 752 28.21 11.54 -18.32
N SER A 753 27.26 11.34 -19.23
CA SER A 753 27.39 11.57 -20.67
C SER A 753 26.73 12.88 -21.12
N SER A 754 26.23 13.71 -20.21
CA SER A 754 25.38 14.86 -20.54
C SER A 754 26.12 16.17 -20.83
N LEU A 755 27.45 16.18 -20.69
CA LEU A 755 28.27 17.39 -20.91
C LEU A 755 28.14 17.89 -22.36
N ARG A 756 27.76 19.16 -22.52
CA ARG A 756 27.57 19.81 -23.84
C ARG A 756 28.28 21.17 -23.88
N SER A 757 28.83 21.52 -25.04
CA SER A 757 29.26 22.89 -25.29
C SER A 757 28.04 23.78 -25.58
N GLU A 758 28.07 24.96 -24.99
CA GLU A 758 27.10 26.02 -25.22
C GLU A 758 27.81 27.24 -25.82
N PRO A 759 27.12 28.16 -26.52
CA PRO A 759 27.77 29.34 -27.11
C PRO A 759 28.53 30.23 -26.10
N ASP A 760 28.05 30.23 -24.85
CA ASP A 760 28.55 31.06 -23.74
C ASP A 760 29.21 30.23 -22.62
N GLY A 761 29.39 28.91 -22.82
CA GLY A 761 29.99 28.05 -21.82
C GLY A 761 29.78 26.57 -22.07
N LEU A 762 29.25 25.90 -21.02
CA LEU A 762 28.92 24.49 -21.07
C LEU A 762 27.60 24.18 -20.30
N SER A 763 27.01 23.04 -20.57
CA SER A 763 25.88 22.55 -19.79
C SER A 763 26.01 21.05 -19.48
N PHE A 764 25.38 20.61 -18.39
CA PHE A 764 25.29 19.20 -18.01
C PHE A 764 23.94 18.93 -17.34
N ALA A 765 23.50 17.68 -17.31
CA ALA A 765 22.28 17.28 -16.64
C ALA A 765 22.57 16.74 -15.25
N LEU A 766 21.74 17.17 -14.30
CA LEU A 766 21.57 16.53 -13.00
C LEU A 766 20.27 15.72 -13.05
N GLU A 767 20.36 14.43 -12.76
CA GLU A 767 19.22 13.54 -12.70
C GLU A 767 19.17 12.87 -11.34
N ASN A 768 18.02 13.00 -10.67
CA ASN A 768 17.84 12.35 -9.36
C ASN A 768 17.28 10.93 -9.53
N GLN A 769 18.13 9.95 -9.33
CA GLN A 769 17.76 8.53 -9.34
C GLN A 769 17.74 7.91 -7.93
N THR A 770 17.79 8.71 -6.87
CA THR A 770 18.08 8.22 -5.53
C THR A 770 16.88 8.21 -4.58
N ARG A 771 16.10 9.28 -4.49
CA ARG A 771 14.95 9.42 -3.59
C ARG A 771 14.03 10.58 -3.98
N PRO A 772 12.78 10.69 -3.44
CA PRO A 772 11.78 11.70 -3.78
C PRO A 772 12.30 13.06 -3.47
N ALA A 773 13.00 13.79 -3.34
CA ALA A 773 13.49 15.14 -3.20
C ALA A 773 14.92 15.20 -2.65
N VAL A 774 15.80 15.79 -3.39
CA VAL A 774 17.18 15.99 -2.98
C VAL A 774 17.53 17.47 -3.10
N LEU A 775 17.99 18.06 -2.01
CA LEU A 775 18.55 19.41 -2.00
C LEU A 775 20.03 19.32 -2.36
N VAL A 776 20.40 19.98 -3.45
CA VAL A 776 21.78 19.94 -3.97
C VAL A 776 22.38 21.34 -3.94
N GLY A 777 23.54 21.47 -3.27
CA GLY A 777 24.41 22.63 -3.38
C GLY A 777 25.57 22.30 -4.33
N LEU A 778 25.80 23.13 -5.34
CA LEU A 778 26.92 22.99 -6.29
C LEU A 778 27.99 24.04 -6.01
N THR A 779 29.21 23.59 -5.78
CA THR A 779 30.38 24.48 -5.51
C THR A 779 31.66 23.87 -6.12
N GLY A 780 32.75 24.60 -6.09
CA GLY A 780 34.07 24.05 -6.38
C GLY A 780 34.27 23.52 -7.81
N LEU A 781 33.58 24.12 -8.79
CA LEU A 781 33.63 23.61 -10.18
C LEU A 781 35.06 23.65 -10.75
N ARG A 782 35.44 22.56 -11.41
CA ARG A 782 36.68 22.43 -12.18
C ARG A 782 36.37 21.85 -13.55
N LEU A 783 36.93 22.47 -14.56
CA LEU A 783 36.89 21.97 -15.95
C LEU A 783 38.30 21.50 -16.33
N ASP A 784 38.44 20.24 -16.69
CA ASP A 784 39.74 19.63 -17.04
C ASP A 784 40.80 19.86 -15.95
N GLY A 785 40.38 19.79 -14.68
CA GLY A 785 41.23 20.04 -13.52
C GLY A 785 41.46 21.52 -13.18
N VAL A 786 41.03 22.46 -14.01
CA VAL A 786 41.19 23.92 -13.80
C VAL A 786 39.99 24.47 -13.01
N VAL A 787 40.27 25.12 -11.89
CA VAL A 787 39.20 25.74 -11.07
C VAL A 787 38.53 26.89 -11.81
N LEU A 788 37.23 26.84 -11.96
CA LEU A 788 36.42 27.92 -12.51
C LEU A 788 36.22 28.99 -11.44
N ALA A 789 36.84 30.14 -11.59
CA ALA A 789 36.76 31.24 -10.64
C ALA A 789 35.38 31.94 -10.78
N ARG A 790 34.49 31.78 -9.80
CA ARG A 790 33.15 32.40 -9.72
C ARG A 790 32.32 32.16 -11.00
N PRO A 791 32.08 30.91 -11.40
CA PRO A 791 31.23 30.66 -12.55
C PRO A 791 29.81 31.16 -12.28
N ASP A 792 29.21 31.79 -13.31
CA ASP A 792 27.78 32.06 -13.29
C ASP A 792 27.05 30.76 -13.61
N LEU A 793 26.31 30.26 -12.62
CA LEU A 793 25.54 29.02 -12.73
C LEU A 793 24.07 29.35 -12.96
N GLN A 794 23.56 28.83 -14.04
CA GLN A 794 22.16 29.00 -14.44
C GLN A 794 21.49 27.64 -14.59
N VAL A 795 20.18 27.61 -14.40
CA VAL A 795 19.33 26.42 -14.58
C VAL A 795 18.32 26.66 -15.69
N GLU A 796 18.11 25.65 -16.51
CA GLU A 796 17.11 25.71 -17.56
C GLU A 796 15.71 25.56 -16.94
N THR A 797 14.82 26.50 -17.24
CA THR A 797 13.43 26.51 -16.83
C THR A 797 12.51 26.61 -18.05
N HIS A 798 11.22 26.40 -17.89
CA HIS A 798 10.24 26.59 -18.96
C HIS A 798 10.17 28.05 -19.47
N ALA A 799 10.65 29.01 -18.68
CA ALA A 799 10.72 30.43 -19.04
C ALA A 799 12.10 30.84 -19.57
N GLY A 800 13.05 29.92 -19.75
CA GLY A 800 14.43 30.15 -20.13
C GLY A 800 15.43 29.92 -19.01
N ARG A 801 16.66 30.38 -19.13
CA ARG A 801 17.71 30.26 -18.13
C ARG A 801 17.48 31.23 -16.98
N ALA A 802 17.62 30.73 -15.74
CA ALA A 802 17.57 31.49 -14.50
C ALA A 802 18.79 31.18 -13.62
N PRO A 803 19.23 32.10 -12.74
CA PRO A 803 20.34 31.84 -11.83
C PRO A 803 20.08 30.58 -10.96
N LEU A 804 21.09 29.72 -10.83
CA LEU A 804 21.01 28.54 -9.98
C LEU A 804 20.80 28.97 -8.52
N PRO A 805 19.73 28.50 -7.84
CA PRO A 805 19.53 28.81 -6.43
C PRO A 805 20.64 28.15 -5.58
N ARG A 806 20.93 28.73 -4.40
CA ARG A 806 21.91 28.16 -3.48
C ARG A 806 21.58 26.75 -3.01
N ARG A 807 20.31 26.40 -3.05
CA ARG A 807 19.78 25.06 -2.83
C ARG A 807 18.80 24.73 -3.93
N LEU A 808 18.90 23.57 -4.48
CA LEU A 808 18.09 23.08 -5.58
C LEU A 808 17.36 21.82 -5.14
N ASP A 809 16.04 21.85 -5.22
CA ASP A 809 15.21 20.65 -5.07
C ASP A 809 15.16 19.91 -6.40
N LEU A 810 15.59 18.65 -6.37
CA LEU A 810 15.59 17.80 -7.54
C LEU A 810 14.77 16.55 -7.23
N PRO A 811 13.49 16.49 -7.60
CA PRO A 811 12.62 15.35 -7.36
C PRO A 811 13.12 14.07 -8.02
N LEU A 812 12.73 12.91 -7.48
CA LEU A 812 13.09 11.61 -8.03
C LEU A 812 12.63 11.46 -9.49
N GLY A 813 13.53 10.92 -10.35
CA GLY A 813 13.28 10.74 -11.77
C GLY A 813 13.25 12.04 -12.59
N ARG A 814 13.57 13.19 -11.99
CA ARG A 814 13.68 14.46 -12.71
C ARG A 814 15.11 14.76 -13.12
N SER A 815 15.23 15.25 -14.35
CA SER A 815 16.46 15.78 -14.90
C SER A 815 16.37 17.30 -14.97
N LEU A 816 17.46 17.95 -14.61
CA LEU A 816 17.61 19.38 -14.66
C LEU A 816 18.90 19.74 -15.37
N ARG A 817 18.84 20.61 -16.36
CA ARG A 817 20.06 21.07 -17.05
C ARG A 817 20.65 22.29 -16.36
N VAL A 818 21.90 22.16 -15.96
CA VAL A 818 22.69 23.25 -15.36
C VAL A 818 23.64 23.82 -16.42
N HIS A 819 23.63 25.12 -16.60
CA HIS A 819 24.50 25.86 -17.46
C HIS A 819 25.60 26.56 -16.67
N VAL A 820 26.85 26.39 -17.08
CA VAL A 820 28.02 27.05 -16.51
C VAL A 820 28.48 28.10 -17.53
N VAL A 821 28.21 29.37 -17.24
CA VAL A 821 28.59 30.46 -18.13
C VAL A 821 30.05 30.84 -17.92
N THR A 822 30.91 30.55 -18.91
CA THR A 822 32.35 30.83 -18.89
C THR A 822 32.72 32.00 -19.84
N GLY A 823 31.77 32.45 -20.63
CA GLY A 823 31.99 33.48 -21.66
C GLY A 823 32.56 32.94 -22.98
N GLN A 824 32.85 31.65 -23.06
CA GLN A 824 33.36 31.00 -24.28
C GLN A 824 32.83 29.57 -24.38
N ALA A 825 32.54 29.13 -25.61
CA ALA A 825 32.20 27.76 -25.89
C ALA A 825 33.38 26.82 -25.64
N LEU A 826 33.09 25.56 -25.21
CA LEU A 826 34.12 24.51 -25.12
C LEU A 826 34.66 24.16 -26.50
N GLY A 827 35.98 23.97 -26.57
CA GLY A 827 36.64 23.40 -27.76
C GLY A 827 36.16 21.97 -28.05
N GLY A 828 36.40 21.49 -29.29
CA GLY A 828 36.14 20.07 -29.57
C GLY A 828 37.13 19.17 -28.84
N GLY A 829 36.68 18.03 -28.33
CA GLY A 829 37.48 17.03 -27.60
C GLY A 829 36.77 16.42 -26.40
N SER A 830 37.45 15.59 -25.68
CA SER A 830 36.93 15.02 -24.41
C SER A 830 37.21 15.99 -23.27
N HIS A 831 36.20 16.29 -22.50
CA HIS A 831 36.26 17.19 -21.35
C HIS A 831 35.72 16.51 -20.10
N SER A 832 36.28 16.90 -18.93
CA SER A 832 35.81 16.45 -17.61
C SER A 832 35.43 17.67 -16.76
N LEU A 833 34.18 17.70 -16.30
CA LEU A 833 33.72 18.69 -15.36
C LEU A 833 33.59 18.06 -13.97
N GLU A 834 34.29 18.60 -12.99
CA GLU A 834 34.17 18.22 -11.58
C GLU A 834 33.41 19.30 -10.83
N ALA A 835 32.52 18.90 -9.95
CA ALA A 835 31.80 19.81 -9.02
C ALA A 835 31.74 19.19 -7.63
N ASP A 836 31.88 20.01 -6.60
CA ASP A 836 31.60 19.59 -5.25
C ASP A 836 30.11 19.77 -4.99
N ILE A 837 29.40 18.67 -4.68
CA ILE A 837 27.98 18.68 -4.35
C ILE A 837 27.78 18.50 -2.85
N THR A 838 26.79 19.18 -2.31
CA THR A 838 26.41 19.05 -0.91
C THR A 838 24.93 18.70 -0.83
N VAL A 839 24.62 17.55 -0.20
CA VAL A 839 23.26 17.17 0.16
C VAL A 839 23.07 17.46 1.65
N PRO A 840 22.20 18.40 2.01
CA PRO A 840 22.00 18.80 3.39
C PRO A 840 21.66 17.62 4.32
N GLY A 841 22.37 17.57 5.46
CA GLY A 841 22.18 16.51 6.44
C GLY A 841 22.81 15.16 6.12
N VAL A 842 23.42 15.02 4.94
CA VAL A 842 23.99 13.75 4.49
C VAL A 842 25.50 13.82 4.32
N ALA A 843 25.99 14.53 3.32
CA ALA A 843 27.43 14.61 3.01
C ALA A 843 27.73 15.64 1.92
N SER A 844 29.01 15.94 1.77
CA SER A 844 29.56 16.57 0.56
C SER A 844 30.35 15.54 -0.23
N GLY A 845 30.18 15.49 -1.54
CA GLY A 845 30.87 14.59 -2.46
C GLY A 845 31.31 15.31 -3.70
N ARG A 846 32.12 14.65 -4.52
CA ARG A 846 32.58 15.18 -5.79
C ARG A 846 31.83 14.50 -6.92
N LEU A 847 31.19 15.29 -7.74
CA LEU A 847 30.58 14.93 -9.00
C LEU A 847 31.61 15.02 -10.10
N VAL A 848 31.70 14.06 -10.98
CA VAL A 848 32.50 14.10 -12.19
C VAL A 848 31.62 13.80 -13.39
N VAL A 849 31.57 14.72 -14.34
CA VAL A 849 30.80 14.55 -15.60
C VAL A 849 31.79 14.59 -16.75
N GLU A 850 31.84 13.53 -17.52
CA GLU A 850 32.74 13.42 -18.69
C GLU A 850 31.91 13.50 -19.97
N GLY A 851 32.44 14.10 -21.02
CA GLY A 851 31.76 14.17 -22.30
C GLY A 851 32.69 14.52 -23.43
N THR A 852 32.38 14.01 -24.62
CA THR A 852 33.09 14.36 -25.84
C THR A 852 32.29 15.45 -26.58
N VAL A 853 32.83 16.63 -26.67
CA VAL A 853 32.25 17.75 -27.41
C VAL A 853 32.63 17.64 -28.88
N VAL A 854 31.61 17.50 -29.74
CA VAL A 854 31.77 17.58 -31.18
C VAL A 854 31.75 19.05 -31.57
N SER A 855 32.86 19.56 -32.10
CA SER A 855 32.96 20.93 -32.61
C SER A 855 31.94 21.14 -33.76
N THR A 856 30.89 21.89 -33.50
CA THR A 856 30.04 22.42 -34.59
C THR A 856 30.78 23.56 -35.27
N GLN A 857 31.58 23.23 -36.30
CA GLN A 857 31.98 24.28 -37.25
C GLN A 857 30.73 24.88 -37.84
N ALA A 858 30.56 26.19 -37.71
CA ALA A 858 29.50 26.95 -38.35
C ALA A 858 29.46 26.62 -39.85
N ALA A 859 28.30 26.16 -40.32
CA ALA A 859 28.09 26.04 -41.76
C ALA A 859 28.30 27.39 -42.41
N PRO A 860 29.04 27.48 -43.53
CA PRO A 860 29.22 28.75 -44.25
C PRO A 860 27.85 29.25 -44.73
N GLN A 861 27.55 30.52 -44.49
CA GLN A 861 26.36 31.16 -45.00
C GLN A 861 26.39 31.10 -46.54
N PRO A 862 25.30 30.73 -47.20
CA PRO A 862 25.24 30.80 -48.64
C PRO A 862 25.27 32.28 -49.08
N SER A 863 26.20 32.56 -49.97
CA SER A 863 26.40 33.87 -50.66
C SER A 863 25.20 34.31 -51.49
#